data_61bebe0462132c15abc7df4f272777e7
#
_entry.id   61bebe0462132c15abc7df4f272777e7
#
_cell.length_a   1.000
_cell.length_b   1.000
_cell.length_c   1.000
_cell.angle_alpha   90.00
_cell.angle_beta   90.00
_cell.angle_gamma   90.00
#
_symmetry.space_group_name_H-M   'P 1'
#
loop_
_entity.id
_entity.type
_entity.pdbx_description
1 polymer ?
#
loop_
_entity_poly.entity_id
_entity_poly.type
_entity_poly.pdbx_seq_one_letter_code
_entity_poly.pdbx_strand_id
1 'polypeptide(L)'
;MKNEAHARIKINQLLSEAGWRFFDSPKGPANILLENFVKISQHDIDEWGNDYEKIKGGSLDFLLFDSYSKPVCVLEAKKESLHPLVAKEQARKYANTVGARFIILSNGIVHYLWDLKKGNPKPIFKFPSPEEIGAIKEWNPDRDALVSEKVENDYIVAVQMPDYVTRPEWNGSIEKSKDFIRNNGLRFLRDYQLNAIRALQLTVKKGKDRFLFEMATGTGKTLTSAAVIRLFLRTQNARRVLFLVDRLELEDQAWKAFKKSLKPDYTTFIYKENKSDWRKADIVVTTIQSLMSDNKYRYEFNPTDFDLLISDESHRSISGNARAVFEYFHGYKLGLTATPKDYLKSVDLEKVSENDPREVERRMLRDTYTTFGCEGGNPTFRYSLIDGAKDGFLILPYVVDARTEITTKLLSEKGYAVAIATEEGDATEVFISRHFEKKFFSEKTNRVFCQTFLDNALRDPITNEIGKTIVFAVSQNHARKLVEILNEYADQLFPNKYNSDFAVQVTSQVGDAQQMTINFTNNNLNGKTNWQEGYLSSKTRVCVTVGMMTTGYDCPDLLNLCMMRPIFSPADFVQIKGRGTRKNTFEFKHKNQLGEEEIVQHEKQKFKLFDFFANCEYFEEKFDYDEKLKLPKPKSGEGKGSTGGVDIDKYTSYIPDPLWVLNEEQIGFEGMKIDRMLFHKFEKRIGMDDIVKKNVELGNWENVVSHIQHEILDNPGNYFTLEKLRTAANIDRKVTIREMVEKIFGIIPKFKSKDEMLEEEFDKFISIYPPEEDVNIRALKYFFKAYIVDQDIRRIIEAKDFHALQTNPTLSIAQYKEVASKYREVIPMYIKDYVKLEPFAA
;
A
#
# COMPACT_ATOMS: atom_id res chain seq x y z
N MET A 1 -12.55 29.80 23.93
CA MET A 1 -13.51 29.79 25.05
C MET A 1 -14.93 30.17 24.65
N LYS A 2 -15.19 31.27 23.89
CA LYS A 2 -16.58 31.69 23.53
C LYS A 2 -17.40 30.61 22.80
N ASN A 3 -16.78 29.83 21.93
CA ASN A 3 -17.51 28.86 21.09
C ASN A 3 -17.94 27.56 21.79
N GLU A 4 -17.28 27.15 22.87
CA GLU A 4 -17.63 25.92 23.61
C GLU A 4 -18.79 26.18 24.57
N ALA A 5 -18.77 27.31 25.26
CA ALA A 5 -19.89 27.76 26.09
C ALA A 5 -21.18 27.92 25.26
N HIS A 6 -21.08 28.39 24.01
CA HIS A 6 -22.23 28.54 23.13
C HIS A 6 -22.82 27.17 22.71
N ALA A 7 -21.98 26.20 22.40
CA ALA A 7 -22.44 24.84 22.10
C ALA A 7 -23.11 24.20 23.34
N ARG A 8 -22.57 24.37 24.54
CA ARG A 8 -23.15 23.87 25.80
C ARG A 8 -24.52 24.50 26.10
N ILE A 9 -24.69 25.82 25.86
CA ILE A 9 -26.01 26.49 26.04
C ILE A 9 -27.07 25.84 25.10
N LYS A 10 -26.73 25.60 23.83
CA LYS A 10 -27.64 24.95 22.90
C LYS A 10 -27.95 23.51 23.32
N ILE A 11 -26.93 22.75 23.77
CA ILE A 11 -27.08 21.39 24.26
C ILE A 11 -28.00 21.37 25.49
N ASN A 12 -27.86 22.30 26.44
CA ASN A 12 -28.70 22.40 27.62
C ASN A 12 -30.16 22.61 27.22
N GLN A 13 -30.41 23.47 26.25
CA GLN A 13 -31.74 23.70 25.72
C GLN A 13 -32.33 22.43 25.10
N LEU A 14 -31.55 21.75 24.24
CA LEU A 14 -31.98 20.52 23.58
C LEU A 14 -32.27 19.38 24.59
N LEU A 15 -31.49 19.27 25.66
CA LEU A 15 -31.75 18.33 26.74
C LEU A 15 -33.06 18.63 27.47
N SER A 16 -33.31 19.92 27.77
CA SER A 16 -34.54 20.32 28.44
C SER A 16 -35.77 20.10 27.54
N GLU A 17 -35.69 20.39 26.25
CA GLU A 17 -36.72 20.12 25.25
C GLU A 17 -37.02 18.62 25.09
N ALA A 18 -36.00 17.77 25.24
CA ALA A 18 -36.14 16.32 25.21
C ALA A 18 -36.67 15.70 26.53
N GLY A 19 -36.93 16.54 27.57
CA GLY A 19 -37.50 16.07 28.84
C GLY A 19 -36.48 15.70 29.90
N TRP A 20 -35.17 15.94 29.65
CA TRP A 20 -34.12 15.78 30.67
C TRP A 20 -34.14 16.96 31.65
N ARG A 21 -33.87 16.73 32.90
CA ARG A 21 -34.02 17.71 33.96
C ARG A 21 -32.71 18.03 34.69
N PHE A 22 -32.32 19.28 34.67
CA PHE A 22 -31.15 19.77 35.42
C PHE A 22 -31.43 19.97 36.91
N PHE A 23 -32.70 20.21 37.23
CA PHE A 23 -33.18 20.51 38.61
C PHE A 23 -34.41 19.68 38.91
N ASP A 24 -34.67 19.48 40.18
CA ASP A 24 -35.94 18.90 40.64
C ASP A 24 -37.12 19.74 40.19
N SER A 25 -38.16 19.08 39.76
CA SER A 25 -39.40 19.68 39.21
C SER A 25 -40.61 18.88 39.62
N PRO A 26 -41.83 19.40 39.47
CA PRO A 26 -43.07 18.63 39.65
C PRO A 26 -43.15 17.40 38.73
N LYS A 27 -42.39 17.34 37.65
CA LYS A 27 -42.30 16.21 36.72
C LYS A 27 -41.31 15.12 37.15
N GLY A 28 -40.62 15.34 38.24
CA GLY A 28 -39.65 14.37 38.81
C GLY A 28 -38.30 14.99 39.20
N PRO A 29 -37.43 14.19 39.84
CA PRO A 29 -36.10 14.66 40.28
C PRO A 29 -35.19 15.00 39.09
N ALA A 30 -34.12 15.76 39.37
CA ALA A 30 -33.03 15.99 38.43
C ALA A 30 -32.46 14.66 37.93
N ASN A 31 -32.23 14.56 36.61
CA ASN A 31 -31.69 13.35 35.98
C ASN A 31 -30.47 13.63 35.08
N ILE A 32 -29.85 14.80 35.26
CA ILE A 32 -28.59 15.21 34.63
C ILE A 32 -27.58 15.54 35.70
N LEU A 33 -26.37 15.01 35.61
CA LEU A 33 -25.21 15.41 36.37
C LEU A 33 -24.19 16.07 35.43
N LEU A 34 -23.69 17.27 35.82
CA LEU A 34 -22.72 18.04 35.04
C LEU A 34 -21.31 17.74 35.50
N GLU A 35 -20.32 17.71 34.60
CA GLU A 35 -18.89 17.69 34.89
C GLU A 35 -18.46 16.65 35.92
N ASN A 36 -18.94 15.43 35.79
CA ASN A 36 -18.61 14.35 36.70
C ASN A 36 -17.18 13.84 36.47
N PHE A 37 -16.36 13.85 37.55
CA PHE A 37 -15.03 13.25 37.51
C PHE A 37 -15.13 11.74 37.57
N VAL A 38 -14.67 11.07 36.52
CA VAL A 38 -14.64 9.60 36.43
C VAL A 38 -13.34 9.11 37.08
N LYS A 39 -13.44 8.32 38.14
CA LYS A 39 -12.29 7.58 38.69
C LYS A 39 -12.00 6.38 37.80
N ILE A 40 -10.84 6.39 37.18
CA ILE A 40 -10.34 5.30 36.35
C ILE A 40 -9.58 4.32 37.24
N SER A 41 -9.87 3.04 37.16
CA SER A 41 -9.19 2.01 37.94
C SER A 41 -7.85 1.60 37.31
N GLN A 42 -6.94 0.97 38.11
CA GLN A 42 -5.67 0.46 37.61
C GLN A 42 -5.86 -0.62 36.51
N HIS A 43 -6.94 -1.42 36.65
CA HIS A 43 -7.29 -2.43 35.63
C HIS A 43 -7.63 -1.80 34.28
N ASP A 44 -8.34 -0.66 34.27
CA ASP A 44 -8.65 0.09 33.05
C ASP A 44 -7.38 0.67 32.41
N ILE A 45 -6.39 1.00 33.24
CA ILE A 45 -5.08 1.50 32.81
C ILE A 45 -4.31 0.43 32.06
N ASP A 46 -4.26 -0.78 32.59
CA ASP A 46 -3.51 -1.90 32.02
C ASP A 46 -4.13 -2.38 30.69
N GLU A 47 -5.45 -2.21 30.52
CA GLU A 47 -6.19 -2.54 29.30
C GLU A 47 -6.02 -1.48 28.19
N TRP A 48 -5.71 -0.23 28.52
CA TRP A 48 -5.69 0.92 27.60
C TRP A 48 -4.31 1.29 27.06
N GLY A 49 -3.23 0.73 27.60
CA GLY A 49 -1.86 0.94 27.12
C GLY A 49 -1.40 2.43 27.14
N ASN A 50 -0.56 2.79 26.18
CA ASN A 50 0.09 4.11 26.12
C ASN A 50 -0.86 5.31 25.84
N ASP A 51 -2.12 5.10 25.52
CA ASP A 51 -3.12 6.18 25.37
C ASP A 51 -3.56 6.76 26.72
N TYR A 52 -3.13 6.16 27.81
CA TYR A 52 -3.50 6.57 29.17
C TYR A 52 -2.94 7.93 29.61
N GLU A 53 -1.77 8.31 29.15
CA GLU A 53 -1.14 9.59 29.58
C GLU A 53 -1.97 10.83 29.21
N LYS A 54 -2.88 10.72 28.23
CA LYS A 54 -3.78 11.82 27.82
C LYS A 54 -5.04 11.96 28.67
N ILE A 55 -5.31 11.04 29.60
CA ILE A 55 -6.60 10.95 30.32
C ILE A 55 -6.45 11.12 31.84
N LYS A 56 -5.34 11.64 32.34
CA LYS A 56 -5.23 11.98 33.73
C LYS A 56 -6.29 13.04 34.11
N GLY A 57 -7.42 12.57 34.68
CA GLY A 57 -8.45 13.44 35.25
C GLY A 57 -9.48 13.94 34.22
N GLY A 58 -9.97 13.07 33.34
CA GLY A 58 -11.05 13.43 32.42
C GLY A 58 -12.37 13.70 33.15
N SER A 59 -13.03 14.82 32.89
CA SER A 59 -14.40 15.09 33.31
C SER A 59 -15.39 14.79 32.18
N LEU A 60 -16.50 14.15 32.53
CA LEU A 60 -17.68 14.03 31.68
C LEU A 60 -18.41 15.36 31.57
N ASP A 61 -18.85 15.72 30.36
CA ASP A 61 -19.65 16.95 30.23
C ASP A 61 -21.04 16.76 30.83
N PHE A 62 -21.73 15.65 30.50
CA PHE A 62 -23.07 15.33 31.03
C PHE A 62 -23.21 13.84 31.24
N LEU A 63 -23.73 13.45 32.40
CA LEU A 63 -24.18 12.09 32.70
C LEU A 63 -25.68 12.09 32.91
N LEU A 64 -26.38 11.28 32.14
CA LEU A 64 -27.85 11.20 32.12
C LEU A 64 -28.30 9.91 32.83
N PHE A 65 -29.32 10.05 33.67
CA PHE A 65 -29.84 8.97 34.52
C PHE A 65 -31.27 8.57 34.12
N ASP A 66 -31.56 7.28 34.26
CA ASP A 66 -32.93 6.75 34.13
C ASP A 66 -33.80 7.12 35.35
N SER A 67 -35.05 6.69 35.33
CA SER A 67 -36.01 6.88 36.44
C SER A 67 -35.60 6.17 37.74
N TYR A 68 -34.63 5.25 37.70
CA TYR A 68 -34.05 4.57 38.84
C TYR A 68 -32.71 5.11 39.30
N SER A 69 -32.38 6.28 38.84
CA SER A 69 -31.09 6.97 39.13
C SER A 69 -29.84 6.16 38.71
N LYS A 70 -29.97 5.28 37.70
CA LYS A 70 -28.85 4.57 37.11
C LYS A 70 -28.31 5.32 35.91
N PRO A 71 -26.99 5.41 35.73
CA PRO A 71 -26.37 6.01 34.53
C PRO A 71 -26.87 5.27 33.28
N VAL A 72 -27.45 6.01 32.34
CA VAL A 72 -27.99 5.43 31.13
C VAL A 72 -27.31 5.97 29.87
N CYS A 73 -26.92 7.24 29.90
CA CYS A 73 -26.31 7.89 28.74
C CYS A 73 -25.21 8.87 29.16
N VAL A 74 -24.11 8.86 28.43
CA VAL A 74 -23.05 9.88 28.51
C VAL A 74 -23.28 10.83 27.34
N LEU A 75 -23.26 12.16 27.60
CA LEU A 75 -23.24 13.15 26.55
C LEU A 75 -21.91 13.90 26.60
N GLU A 76 -21.19 13.88 25.49
CA GLU A 76 -19.93 14.58 25.28
C GLU A 76 -20.15 15.76 24.34
N ALA A 77 -19.83 16.96 24.78
CA ALA A 77 -19.99 18.20 24.06
C ALA A 77 -18.67 18.62 23.39
N LYS A 78 -18.75 19.13 22.17
CA LYS A 78 -17.62 19.71 21.44
C LYS A 78 -17.96 21.10 20.94
N LYS A 79 -16.95 21.90 20.63
CA LYS A 79 -17.12 23.21 20.00
C LYS A 79 -17.88 23.09 18.67
N GLU A 80 -18.68 24.10 18.32
CA GLU A 80 -19.42 24.13 17.06
C GLU A 80 -18.54 23.88 15.82
N SER A 81 -17.28 24.31 15.86
CA SER A 81 -16.30 24.13 14.79
C SER A 81 -15.71 22.73 14.70
N LEU A 82 -15.94 21.86 15.69
CA LEU A 82 -15.43 20.49 15.71
C LEU A 82 -16.54 19.49 15.44
N HIS A 83 -16.21 18.48 14.66
CA HIS A 83 -17.15 17.39 14.42
C HIS A 83 -17.33 16.56 15.69
N PRO A 84 -18.57 16.24 16.14
CA PRO A 84 -18.81 15.56 17.41
C PRO A 84 -18.11 14.19 17.53
N LEU A 85 -17.92 13.48 16.43
CA LEU A 85 -17.32 12.15 16.43
C LEU A 85 -15.83 12.10 16.81
N VAL A 86 -15.13 13.24 16.84
CA VAL A 86 -13.75 13.30 17.38
C VAL A 86 -13.68 12.88 18.86
N ALA A 87 -14.79 12.99 19.57
CA ALA A 87 -14.89 12.60 20.99
C ALA A 87 -15.36 11.15 21.19
N LYS A 88 -15.58 10.38 20.13
CA LYS A 88 -16.17 9.04 20.21
C LYS A 88 -15.45 8.12 21.19
N GLU A 89 -14.14 7.99 21.07
CA GLU A 89 -13.36 7.07 21.91
C GLU A 89 -13.30 7.54 23.36
N GLN A 90 -13.18 8.84 23.58
CA GLN A 90 -13.23 9.42 24.93
C GLN A 90 -14.58 9.14 25.58
N ALA A 91 -15.68 9.42 24.89
CA ALA A 91 -17.02 9.18 25.40
C ALA A 91 -17.31 7.69 25.66
N ARG A 92 -16.77 6.79 24.81
CA ARG A 92 -16.89 5.33 25.00
C ARG A 92 -16.18 4.87 26.26
N LYS A 93 -14.96 5.36 26.51
CA LYS A 93 -14.21 5.03 27.73
C LYS A 93 -15.00 5.48 28.97
N TYR A 94 -15.53 6.69 28.95
CA TYR A 94 -16.34 7.20 30.06
C TYR A 94 -17.63 6.39 30.26
N ALA A 95 -18.36 6.08 29.18
CA ALA A 95 -19.58 5.31 29.24
C ALA A 95 -19.36 3.92 29.86
N ASN A 96 -18.29 3.23 29.43
CA ASN A 96 -17.91 1.93 30.00
C ASN A 96 -17.59 2.04 31.51
N THR A 97 -16.85 3.07 31.92
CA THR A 97 -16.47 3.27 33.33
C THR A 97 -17.67 3.53 34.24
N VAL A 98 -18.66 4.28 33.76
CA VAL A 98 -19.88 4.57 34.54
C VAL A 98 -21.00 3.54 34.31
N GLY A 99 -20.80 2.55 33.44
CA GLY A 99 -21.80 1.54 33.09
C GLY A 99 -22.96 2.07 32.25
N ALA A 100 -22.77 3.19 31.54
CA ALA A 100 -23.80 3.74 30.66
C ALA A 100 -23.81 3.02 29.31
N ARG A 101 -25.00 2.66 28.83
CA ARG A 101 -25.20 1.96 27.56
C ARG A 101 -25.15 2.88 26.36
N PHE A 102 -25.65 4.12 26.52
CA PHE A 102 -25.79 5.06 25.41
C PHE A 102 -24.79 6.21 25.50
N ILE A 103 -24.47 6.74 24.34
CA ILE A 103 -23.64 7.93 24.20
C ILE A 103 -24.32 8.91 23.25
N ILE A 104 -24.38 10.17 23.62
CA ILE A 104 -24.72 11.29 22.75
C ILE A 104 -23.45 12.10 22.50
N LEU A 105 -23.10 12.30 21.22
CA LEU A 105 -22.01 13.17 20.84
C LEU A 105 -22.60 14.39 20.16
N SER A 106 -22.25 15.59 20.61
CA SER A 106 -22.89 16.82 20.11
C SER A 106 -21.91 18.00 20.09
N ASN A 107 -22.08 18.87 19.06
CA ASN A 107 -21.44 20.20 19.06
C ASN A 107 -22.49 21.33 19.11
N GLY A 108 -23.71 21.01 19.50
CA GLY A 108 -24.83 21.98 19.52
C GLY A 108 -25.54 22.18 18.17
N ILE A 109 -25.01 21.64 17.08
CA ILE A 109 -25.60 21.73 15.73
C ILE A 109 -25.82 20.32 15.14
N VAL A 110 -24.82 19.45 15.27
CA VAL A 110 -24.86 18.09 14.78
C VAL A 110 -24.79 17.14 15.96
N HIS A 111 -25.62 16.09 15.95
CA HIS A 111 -25.75 15.18 17.07
C HIS A 111 -25.71 13.73 16.60
N TYR A 112 -25.12 12.86 17.41
CA TYR A 112 -25.09 11.43 17.18
C TYR A 112 -25.54 10.71 18.44
N LEU A 113 -26.33 9.65 18.27
CA LEU A 113 -26.66 8.71 19.30
C LEU A 113 -25.94 7.40 19.04
N TRP A 114 -25.31 6.84 20.07
CA TRP A 114 -24.62 5.58 20.00
C TRP A 114 -25.14 4.64 21.10
N ASP A 115 -25.69 3.51 20.68
CA ASP A 115 -25.95 2.38 21.56
C ASP A 115 -24.73 1.46 21.52
N LEU A 116 -23.98 1.34 22.60
CA LEU A 116 -22.74 0.54 22.68
C LEU A 116 -22.96 -0.95 22.40
N LYS A 117 -24.19 -1.43 22.51
CA LYS A 117 -24.58 -2.80 22.14
C LYS A 117 -24.99 -2.96 20.69
N LYS A 118 -25.10 -1.87 19.93
CA LYS A 118 -25.73 -1.85 18.60
C LYS A 118 -24.92 -1.07 17.57
N GLY A 119 -23.74 -1.54 17.18
CA GLY A 119 -23.00 -0.94 16.07
C GLY A 119 -22.40 0.43 16.35
N ASN A 120 -22.49 1.33 15.38
CA ASN A 120 -21.81 2.63 15.36
C ASN A 120 -22.74 3.80 15.72
N PRO A 121 -22.19 5.00 16.10
CA PRO A 121 -22.99 6.20 16.31
C PRO A 121 -23.82 6.55 15.08
N LYS A 122 -25.08 6.91 15.30
CA LYS A 122 -26.01 7.33 14.26
C LYS A 122 -26.34 8.80 14.39
N PRO A 123 -26.43 9.55 13.28
CA PRO A 123 -26.90 10.92 13.33
C PRO A 123 -28.36 10.98 13.82
N ILE A 124 -28.64 11.95 14.69
CA ILE A 124 -29.97 12.23 15.20
C ILE A 124 -30.28 13.72 15.00
N PHE A 125 -31.56 14.05 14.77
CA PHE A 125 -32.01 15.42 14.61
C PHE A 125 -32.53 16.05 15.90
N LYS A 126 -32.93 15.22 16.84
CA LYS A 126 -33.35 15.62 18.18
C LYS A 126 -32.75 14.68 19.22
N PHE A 127 -32.57 15.19 20.43
CA PHE A 127 -32.15 14.32 21.53
C PHE A 127 -33.33 13.40 21.92
N PRO A 128 -33.05 12.11 22.15
CA PRO A 128 -34.08 11.20 22.64
C PRO A 128 -34.50 11.56 24.05
N SER A 129 -35.74 11.36 24.36
CA SER A 129 -36.25 11.48 25.73
C SER A 129 -35.74 10.32 26.62
N PRO A 130 -35.84 10.44 27.95
CA PRO A 130 -35.54 9.33 28.87
C PRO A 130 -36.31 8.04 28.52
N GLU A 131 -37.55 8.18 28.07
CA GLU A 131 -38.41 7.05 27.68
C GLU A 131 -37.99 6.45 26.32
N GLU A 132 -37.66 7.32 25.34
CA GLU A 132 -37.24 6.89 24.01
C GLU A 132 -35.94 6.12 24.05
N ILE A 133 -34.98 6.49 24.89
CA ILE A 133 -33.70 5.76 25.05
C ILE A 133 -33.90 4.29 25.39
N GLY A 134 -34.82 3.98 26.25
CA GLY A 134 -35.14 2.62 26.62
C GLY A 134 -35.93 1.84 25.55
N ALA A 135 -36.58 2.55 24.62
CA ALA A 135 -37.45 1.99 23.59
C ALA A 135 -36.77 1.87 22.21
N ILE A 136 -35.53 2.30 22.03
CA ILE A 136 -34.84 2.25 20.76
C ILE A 136 -34.70 0.80 20.29
N LYS A 137 -35.51 0.38 19.34
CA LYS A 137 -35.51 -0.90 18.63
C LYS A 137 -34.89 -0.77 17.24
N GLU A 138 -33.74 -0.15 17.18
CA GLU A 138 -33.06 0.02 15.89
C GLU A 138 -32.18 -1.19 15.57
N TRP A 139 -31.57 -1.12 14.34
CA TRP A 139 -30.64 -2.13 13.87
C TRP A 139 -29.64 -2.55 14.96
N ASN A 140 -29.59 -3.85 15.20
CA ASN A 140 -28.82 -4.47 16.26
C ASN A 140 -27.87 -5.48 15.61
N PRO A 141 -26.60 -5.14 15.39
CA PRO A 141 -25.63 -6.08 14.86
C PRO A 141 -25.52 -7.28 15.82
N ASP A 142 -25.76 -8.47 15.30
CA ASP A 142 -25.68 -9.71 16.04
C ASP A 142 -24.31 -10.35 15.82
N ARG A 143 -23.36 -10.02 16.70
CA ARG A 143 -22.01 -10.54 16.66
C ARG A 143 -21.96 -12.05 16.82
N ASP A 144 -22.83 -12.64 17.62
CA ASP A 144 -22.89 -14.08 17.85
C ASP A 144 -23.39 -14.80 16.59
N ALA A 145 -24.38 -14.25 15.89
CA ALA A 145 -24.80 -14.74 14.57
C ALA A 145 -23.64 -14.69 13.56
N LEU A 146 -22.85 -13.61 13.52
CA LEU A 146 -21.69 -13.52 12.62
C LEU A 146 -20.64 -14.59 12.93
N VAL A 147 -20.35 -14.82 14.20
CA VAL A 147 -19.36 -15.81 14.64
C VAL A 147 -19.84 -17.24 14.39
N SER A 148 -21.13 -17.51 14.55
CA SER A 148 -21.73 -18.86 14.43
C SER A 148 -22.21 -19.20 13.03
N GLU A 149 -22.29 -18.22 12.11
CA GLU A 149 -22.73 -18.46 10.72
C GLU A 149 -21.85 -19.49 10.04
N LYS A 150 -22.49 -20.54 9.53
CA LYS A 150 -21.81 -21.63 8.84
C LYS A 150 -21.51 -21.24 7.40
N VAL A 151 -20.25 -21.10 7.09
CA VAL A 151 -19.76 -20.80 5.74
C VAL A 151 -19.18 -22.07 5.13
N GLU A 152 -19.82 -22.58 4.10
CA GLU A 152 -19.43 -23.78 3.36
C GLU A 152 -18.89 -23.40 1.97
N ASN A 153 -18.39 -24.37 1.22
CA ASN A 153 -17.78 -24.14 -0.09
C ASN A 153 -18.75 -23.54 -1.12
N ASP A 154 -20.02 -23.86 -1.03
CA ASP A 154 -21.10 -23.36 -1.90
C ASP A 154 -21.71 -22.03 -1.43
N TYR A 155 -21.16 -21.41 -0.38
CA TYR A 155 -21.70 -20.19 0.23
C TYR A 155 -22.04 -19.09 -0.79
N ILE A 156 -21.23 -18.91 -1.82
CA ILE A 156 -21.51 -17.97 -2.91
C ILE A 156 -22.46 -18.57 -3.96
N VAL A 157 -22.31 -19.85 -4.27
CA VAL A 157 -23.15 -20.53 -5.25
C VAL A 157 -24.63 -20.53 -4.82
N ALA A 158 -24.89 -20.67 -3.52
CA ALA A 158 -26.23 -20.60 -2.95
C ALA A 158 -26.95 -19.25 -3.19
N VAL A 159 -26.21 -18.18 -3.52
CA VAL A 159 -26.79 -16.89 -4.00
C VAL A 159 -26.91 -16.88 -5.52
N GLN A 160 -25.86 -17.34 -6.20
CA GLN A 160 -25.84 -17.34 -7.67
C GLN A 160 -26.94 -18.23 -8.26
N MET A 161 -27.15 -19.39 -7.67
CA MET A 161 -28.09 -20.40 -8.12
C MET A 161 -28.57 -21.26 -6.91
N PRO A 162 -29.60 -20.83 -6.18
CA PRO A 162 -30.04 -21.52 -4.97
C PRO A 162 -30.48 -22.98 -5.17
N ASP A 163 -30.96 -23.30 -6.37
CA ASP A 163 -31.49 -24.63 -6.76
C ASP A 163 -30.45 -25.53 -7.48
N TYR A 164 -29.16 -25.15 -7.46
CA TYR A 164 -28.10 -25.85 -8.22
C TYR A 164 -28.02 -27.35 -7.88
N VAL A 165 -28.23 -27.73 -6.63
CA VAL A 165 -28.21 -29.15 -6.18
C VAL A 165 -29.31 -30.00 -6.78
N THR A 166 -30.40 -29.40 -7.24
CA THR A 166 -31.55 -30.13 -7.84
C THR A 166 -31.41 -30.28 -9.37
N ARG A 167 -30.41 -29.64 -9.96
CA ARG A 167 -30.21 -29.64 -11.41
C ARG A 167 -29.68 -31.00 -11.89
N PRO A 168 -30.26 -31.56 -12.97
CA PRO A 168 -29.79 -32.84 -13.52
C PRO A 168 -28.35 -32.85 -13.92
N GLU A 169 -27.86 -31.72 -14.48
CA GLU A 169 -26.48 -31.54 -14.91
C GLU A 169 -25.48 -31.57 -13.74
N TRP A 170 -25.90 -31.06 -12.56
CA TRP A 170 -25.12 -31.14 -11.33
C TRP A 170 -25.02 -32.58 -10.82
N ASN A 171 -26.08 -33.31 -10.88
CA ASN A 171 -26.19 -34.70 -10.40
C ASN A 171 -25.73 -35.74 -11.43
N GLY A 172 -25.18 -35.28 -12.57
CA GLY A 172 -24.65 -36.13 -13.63
C GLY A 172 -23.24 -36.66 -13.34
N SER A 173 -22.50 -36.97 -14.39
CA SER A 173 -21.06 -37.31 -14.27
C SER A 173 -20.23 -36.12 -13.77
N ILE A 174 -19.03 -36.41 -13.25
CA ILE A 174 -18.08 -35.39 -12.80
C ILE A 174 -17.81 -34.36 -13.89
N GLU A 175 -17.73 -34.80 -15.13
CA GLU A 175 -17.52 -33.94 -16.31
C GLU A 175 -18.72 -33.02 -16.54
N LYS A 176 -19.93 -33.54 -16.50
CA LYS A 176 -21.16 -32.74 -16.60
C LYS A 176 -21.27 -31.70 -15.49
N SER A 177 -20.92 -32.07 -14.26
CA SER A 177 -20.88 -31.12 -13.14
C SER A 177 -19.83 -30.01 -13.36
N LYS A 178 -18.64 -30.34 -13.84
CA LYS A 178 -17.61 -29.35 -14.19
C LYS A 178 -18.06 -28.39 -15.28
N ASP A 179 -18.68 -28.92 -16.34
CA ASP A 179 -19.24 -28.13 -17.42
C ASP A 179 -20.39 -27.24 -16.93
N PHE A 180 -21.25 -27.76 -16.08
CA PHE A 180 -22.31 -27.00 -15.44
C PHE A 180 -21.77 -25.81 -14.64
N ILE A 181 -20.76 -26.04 -13.80
CA ILE A 181 -20.08 -24.98 -13.04
C ILE A 181 -19.49 -23.92 -13.99
N ARG A 182 -18.80 -24.35 -15.04
CA ARG A 182 -18.15 -23.45 -16.01
C ARG A 182 -19.17 -22.65 -16.79
N ASN A 183 -20.19 -23.29 -17.36
CA ASN A 183 -21.18 -22.65 -18.21
C ASN A 183 -22.06 -21.64 -17.44
N ASN A 184 -22.36 -21.91 -16.18
CA ASN A 184 -23.12 -21.02 -15.31
C ASN A 184 -22.21 -20.05 -14.52
N GLY A 185 -20.89 -20.20 -14.64
CA GLY A 185 -19.91 -19.36 -13.95
C GLY A 185 -20.04 -19.37 -12.44
N LEU A 186 -20.42 -20.55 -11.88
CA LEU A 186 -20.56 -20.74 -10.44
C LEU A 186 -19.20 -20.66 -9.74
N ARG A 187 -19.18 -20.09 -8.53
CA ARG A 187 -17.97 -19.83 -7.79
C ARG A 187 -17.99 -20.47 -6.41
N PHE A 188 -17.48 -21.69 -6.33
CA PHE A 188 -17.27 -22.38 -5.06
C PHE A 188 -16.06 -21.80 -4.32
N LEU A 189 -16.19 -21.65 -3.01
CA LEU A 189 -15.08 -21.27 -2.14
C LEU A 189 -14.12 -22.46 -1.97
N ARG A 190 -12.84 -22.15 -1.97
CA ARG A 190 -11.77 -23.11 -1.72
C ARG A 190 -11.50 -23.20 -0.22
N ASP A 191 -10.89 -24.28 0.25
CA ASP A 191 -10.64 -24.51 1.67
C ASP A 191 -9.88 -23.38 2.36
N TYR A 192 -8.85 -22.84 1.71
CA TYR A 192 -8.10 -21.71 2.28
C TYR A 192 -8.96 -20.43 2.37
N GLN A 193 -9.92 -20.23 1.48
CA GLN A 193 -10.86 -19.09 1.57
C GLN A 193 -11.83 -19.28 2.73
N LEU A 194 -12.31 -20.50 2.95
CA LEU A 194 -13.07 -20.85 4.13
C LEU A 194 -12.27 -20.63 5.42
N ASN A 195 -10.99 -21.01 5.42
CA ASN A 195 -10.09 -20.78 6.55
C ASN A 195 -9.88 -19.28 6.83
N ALA A 196 -9.80 -18.46 5.79
CA ALA A 196 -9.72 -17.00 5.93
C ALA A 196 -10.96 -16.44 6.63
N ILE A 197 -12.15 -16.89 6.22
CA ILE A 197 -13.43 -16.47 6.81
C ILE A 197 -13.54 -16.94 8.27
N ARG A 198 -13.17 -18.19 8.55
CA ARG A 198 -13.14 -18.73 9.94
C ARG A 198 -12.17 -17.93 10.82
N ALA A 199 -11.00 -17.57 10.31
CA ALA A 199 -10.03 -16.74 11.03
C ALA A 199 -10.61 -15.36 11.37
N LEU A 200 -11.35 -14.75 10.44
CA LEU A 200 -12.08 -13.51 10.69
C LEU A 200 -13.14 -13.69 11.78
N GLN A 201 -13.99 -14.73 11.70
CA GLN A 201 -15.01 -15.02 12.71
C GLN A 201 -14.40 -15.21 14.10
N LEU A 202 -13.28 -15.94 14.21
CA LEU A 202 -12.54 -16.10 15.46
C LEU A 202 -11.98 -14.78 15.99
N THR A 203 -11.56 -13.89 15.10
CA THR A 203 -11.05 -12.56 15.47
C THR A 203 -12.18 -11.65 15.95
N VAL A 204 -13.35 -11.72 15.33
CA VAL A 204 -14.58 -11.04 15.80
C VAL A 204 -14.99 -11.57 17.17
N LYS A 205 -14.91 -12.88 17.39
CA LYS A 205 -15.19 -13.49 18.71
C LYS A 205 -14.31 -12.93 19.82
N LYS A 206 -13.05 -12.59 19.51
CA LYS A 206 -12.12 -11.92 20.42
C LYS A 206 -12.41 -10.42 20.62
N GLY A 207 -13.47 -9.88 20.03
CA GLY A 207 -13.87 -8.48 20.17
C GLY A 207 -13.16 -7.52 19.21
N LYS A 208 -12.30 -8.00 18.30
CA LYS A 208 -11.59 -7.14 17.32
C LYS A 208 -12.52 -6.78 16.16
N ASP A 209 -12.28 -5.60 15.58
CA ASP A 209 -13.04 -5.02 14.47
C ASP A 209 -12.19 -4.75 13.22
N ARG A 210 -10.89 -5.14 13.27
CA ARG A 210 -9.94 -4.97 12.16
C ARG A 210 -9.31 -6.29 11.79
N PHE A 211 -9.15 -6.52 10.50
CA PHE A 211 -8.68 -7.79 9.93
C PHE A 211 -7.73 -7.53 8.77
N LEU A 212 -6.71 -8.35 8.65
CA LEU A 212 -5.79 -8.35 7.52
C LEU A 212 -5.70 -9.74 6.90
N PHE A 213 -6.02 -9.84 5.62
CA PHE A 213 -5.79 -11.04 4.82
C PHE A 213 -4.57 -10.82 3.92
N GLU A 214 -3.48 -11.45 4.27
CA GLU A 214 -2.28 -11.52 3.44
C GLU A 214 -2.42 -12.70 2.48
N MET A 215 -2.83 -12.41 1.26
CA MET A 215 -3.13 -13.43 0.26
C MET A 215 -2.38 -13.14 -1.05
N ALA A 216 -1.67 -14.12 -1.57
CA ALA A 216 -0.93 -14.00 -2.82
C ALA A 216 -1.84 -13.55 -3.99
N THR A 217 -1.23 -12.94 -4.99
CA THR A 217 -1.94 -12.60 -6.22
C THR A 217 -2.47 -13.89 -6.87
N GLY A 218 -3.72 -13.88 -7.29
CA GLY A 218 -4.29 -15.06 -7.93
C GLY A 218 -5.07 -16.00 -7.03
N THR A 219 -5.11 -15.77 -5.75
CA THR A 219 -5.82 -16.60 -4.79
C THR A 219 -7.30 -16.26 -4.66
N GLY A 220 -7.83 -15.36 -5.47
CA GLY A 220 -9.25 -15.00 -5.44
C GLY A 220 -9.66 -14.10 -4.27
N LYS A 221 -8.83 -13.10 -3.93
CA LYS A 221 -9.13 -12.07 -2.92
C LYS A 221 -10.53 -11.48 -3.09
N THR A 222 -10.94 -11.16 -4.32
CA THR A 222 -12.27 -10.59 -4.61
C THR A 222 -13.41 -11.55 -4.29
N LEU A 223 -13.25 -12.86 -4.53
CA LEU A 223 -14.25 -13.87 -4.17
C LEU A 223 -14.33 -14.06 -2.66
N THR A 224 -13.19 -14.05 -1.97
CA THR A 224 -13.14 -14.09 -0.50
C THR A 224 -13.81 -12.85 0.08
N SER A 225 -13.60 -11.67 -0.51
CA SER A 225 -14.31 -10.44 -0.13
C SER A 225 -15.82 -10.55 -0.31
N ALA A 226 -16.27 -11.13 -1.42
CA ALA A 226 -17.70 -11.35 -1.65
C ALA A 226 -18.33 -12.24 -0.56
N ALA A 227 -17.62 -13.28 -0.12
CA ALA A 227 -18.08 -14.13 0.96
C ALA A 227 -18.11 -13.41 2.31
N VAL A 228 -17.12 -12.58 2.62
CA VAL A 228 -17.10 -11.73 3.81
C VAL A 228 -18.23 -10.70 3.76
N ILE A 229 -18.44 -10.03 2.62
CA ILE A 229 -19.55 -9.09 2.42
C ILE A 229 -20.89 -9.78 2.71
N ARG A 230 -21.11 -10.94 2.10
CA ARG A 230 -22.34 -11.73 2.32
C ARG A 230 -22.50 -12.09 3.81
N LEU A 231 -21.44 -12.53 4.46
CA LEU A 231 -21.45 -12.89 5.88
C LEU A 231 -21.95 -11.72 6.74
N PHE A 232 -21.39 -10.52 6.54
CA PHE A 232 -21.76 -9.36 7.32
C PHE A 232 -23.17 -8.85 7.03
N LEU A 233 -23.58 -8.83 5.76
CA LEU A 233 -24.93 -8.39 5.36
C LEU A 233 -25.98 -9.38 5.83
N ARG A 234 -25.76 -10.69 5.62
CA ARG A 234 -26.72 -11.75 5.99
C ARG A 234 -26.96 -11.82 7.50
N THR A 235 -25.90 -11.70 8.29
CA THR A 235 -25.97 -11.71 9.76
C THR A 235 -26.33 -10.34 10.35
N GLN A 236 -26.70 -9.37 9.50
CA GLN A 236 -27.07 -8.01 9.90
C GLN A 236 -26.00 -7.28 10.72
N ASN A 237 -24.73 -7.67 10.57
CA ASN A 237 -23.59 -6.96 11.15
C ASN A 237 -23.09 -5.80 10.27
N ALA A 238 -23.58 -5.72 9.05
CA ALA A 238 -23.47 -4.55 8.19
C ALA A 238 -24.79 -4.32 7.44
N ARG A 239 -25.13 -3.06 7.20
CA ARG A 239 -26.23 -2.62 6.32
C ARG A 239 -25.67 -2.15 4.99
N ARG A 240 -24.48 -1.58 5.01
CA ARG A 240 -23.79 -1.10 3.81
C ARG A 240 -22.30 -1.31 3.93
N VAL A 241 -21.71 -1.73 2.81
CA VAL A 241 -20.30 -2.03 2.68
C VAL A 241 -19.63 -1.04 1.74
N LEU A 242 -18.47 -0.53 2.11
CA LEU A 242 -17.59 0.25 1.24
C LEU A 242 -16.42 -0.62 0.80
N PHE A 243 -16.30 -0.82 -0.51
CA PHE A 243 -15.17 -1.53 -1.10
C PHE A 243 -14.25 -0.54 -1.80
N LEU A 244 -13.04 -0.39 -1.27
CA LEU A 244 -12.03 0.53 -1.74
C LEU A 244 -11.03 -0.17 -2.64
N VAL A 245 -10.81 0.37 -3.81
CA VAL A 245 -9.79 -0.09 -4.77
C VAL A 245 -8.75 0.99 -5.04
N ASP A 246 -7.59 0.58 -5.52
CA ASP A 246 -6.47 1.49 -5.78
C ASP A 246 -6.63 2.25 -7.11
N ARG A 247 -7.25 1.65 -8.13
CA ARG A 247 -7.35 2.21 -9.49
C ARG A 247 -8.76 2.09 -10.07
N LEU A 248 -9.07 2.99 -10.98
CA LEU A 248 -10.38 3.05 -11.64
C LEU A 248 -10.75 1.76 -12.39
N GLU A 249 -9.79 1.10 -13.01
CA GLU A 249 -10.01 -0.16 -13.72
C GLU A 249 -10.50 -1.28 -12.79
N LEU A 250 -10.10 -1.20 -11.52
CA LEU A 250 -10.50 -2.17 -10.51
C LEU A 250 -11.92 -1.94 -10.00
N GLU A 251 -12.48 -0.72 -10.11
CA GLU A 251 -13.88 -0.44 -9.75
C GLU A 251 -14.84 -1.30 -10.56
N ASP A 252 -14.67 -1.30 -11.91
CA ASP A 252 -15.53 -2.08 -12.81
C ASP A 252 -15.34 -3.59 -12.62
N GLN A 253 -14.11 -4.04 -12.41
CA GLN A 253 -13.82 -5.46 -12.13
C GLN A 253 -14.46 -5.94 -10.82
N ALA A 254 -14.33 -5.16 -9.74
CA ALA A 254 -14.93 -5.47 -8.45
C ALA A 254 -16.46 -5.45 -8.54
N TRP A 255 -17.03 -4.43 -9.18
CA TRP A 255 -18.47 -4.31 -9.40
C TRP A 255 -19.04 -5.51 -10.17
N LYS A 256 -18.41 -5.89 -11.29
CA LYS A 256 -18.81 -7.09 -12.07
C LYS A 256 -18.72 -8.36 -11.24
N ALA A 257 -17.65 -8.51 -10.45
CA ALA A 257 -17.45 -9.67 -9.60
C ALA A 257 -18.53 -9.76 -8.51
N PHE A 258 -18.83 -8.67 -7.82
CA PHE A 258 -19.88 -8.65 -6.78
C PHE A 258 -21.27 -8.82 -7.36
N LYS A 259 -21.57 -8.12 -8.48
CA LYS A 259 -22.84 -8.32 -9.19
C LYS A 259 -23.04 -9.78 -9.61
N LYS A 260 -21.97 -10.43 -10.09
CA LYS A 260 -22.04 -11.85 -10.48
C LYS A 260 -22.18 -12.79 -9.28
N SER A 261 -21.55 -12.47 -8.15
CA SER A 261 -21.46 -13.36 -6.99
C SER A 261 -22.60 -13.16 -5.99
N LEU A 262 -23.16 -11.94 -5.87
CA LEU A 262 -24.05 -11.56 -4.78
C LEU A 262 -25.46 -11.09 -5.24
N LYS A 263 -25.67 -10.91 -6.55
CA LYS A 263 -27.02 -10.69 -7.08
C LYS A 263 -27.79 -12.04 -7.15
N PRO A 264 -29.08 -12.12 -6.81
CA PRO A 264 -29.99 -11.01 -6.61
C PRO A 264 -30.07 -10.44 -5.19
N ASP A 265 -29.43 -11.05 -4.20
CA ASP A 265 -29.65 -10.72 -2.79
C ASP A 265 -29.19 -9.30 -2.42
N TYR A 266 -28.11 -8.79 -3.09
CA TYR A 266 -27.52 -7.52 -2.72
C TYR A 266 -27.21 -6.65 -3.95
N THR A 267 -27.44 -5.34 -3.80
CA THR A 267 -27.21 -4.32 -4.82
C THR A 267 -25.78 -3.76 -4.73
N THR A 268 -25.12 -3.63 -5.88
CA THR A 268 -23.75 -3.08 -5.96
C THR A 268 -23.70 -1.90 -6.90
N PHE A 269 -23.21 -0.76 -6.43
CA PHE A 269 -23.04 0.45 -7.23
C PHE A 269 -21.58 0.93 -7.23
N ILE A 270 -21.15 1.48 -8.37
CA ILE A 270 -19.93 2.27 -8.46
C ILE A 270 -20.31 3.71 -8.06
N TYR A 271 -19.66 4.26 -7.03
CA TYR A 271 -19.96 5.57 -6.49
C TYR A 271 -19.88 6.68 -7.55
N LYS A 272 -18.84 6.69 -8.39
CA LYS A 272 -18.63 7.68 -9.42
C LYS A 272 -19.81 7.81 -10.41
N GLU A 273 -20.45 6.69 -10.70
CA GLU A 273 -21.58 6.61 -11.63
C GLU A 273 -22.93 6.90 -10.96
N ASN A 274 -23.01 6.74 -9.64
CA ASN A 274 -24.25 6.77 -8.87
C ASN A 274 -24.17 7.71 -7.66
N LYS A 275 -23.63 8.92 -7.83
CA LYS A 275 -23.37 9.86 -6.73
C LYS A 275 -24.59 10.24 -5.91
N SER A 276 -25.78 10.30 -6.52
CA SER A 276 -27.03 10.62 -5.83
C SER A 276 -27.72 9.40 -5.23
N ASP A 277 -27.46 8.21 -5.75
CA ASP A 277 -28.21 6.99 -5.46
C ASP A 277 -27.44 5.94 -4.66
N TRP A 278 -26.16 6.19 -4.34
CA TRP A 278 -25.32 5.23 -3.63
C TRP A 278 -25.94 4.73 -2.30
N ARG A 279 -26.81 5.55 -1.68
CA ARG A 279 -27.53 5.17 -0.45
C ARG A 279 -28.53 4.03 -0.64
N LYS A 280 -28.91 3.75 -1.89
CA LYS A 280 -29.77 2.59 -2.23
C LYS A 280 -28.99 1.29 -2.40
N ALA A 281 -27.65 1.35 -2.42
CA ALA A 281 -26.80 0.18 -2.56
C ALA A 281 -26.45 -0.46 -1.23
N ASP A 282 -26.35 -1.76 -1.22
CA ASP A 282 -25.79 -2.54 -0.11
C ASP A 282 -24.27 -2.51 -0.16
N ILE A 283 -23.69 -2.43 -1.38
CA ILE A 283 -22.27 -2.44 -1.63
C ILE A 283 -21.91 -1.25 -2.52
N VAL A 284 -21.03 -0.39 -2.05
CA VAL A 284 -20.50 0.75 -2.80
C VAL A 284 -19.04 0.50 -3.13
N VAL A 285 -18.69 0.53 -4.41
CA VAL A 285 -17.32 0.38 -4.91
C VAL A 285 -16.80 1.74 -5.33
N THR A 286 -15.60 2.09 -4.89
CA THR A 286 -14.95 3.35 -5.29
C THR A 286 -13.44 3.28 -5.12
N THR A 287 -12.70 4.19 -5.79
CA THR A 287 -11.29 4.38 -5.51
C THR A 287 -11.10 5.29 -4.29
N ILE A 288 -10.01 5.08 -3.58
CA ILE A 288 -9.66 5.95 -2.45
C ILE A 288 -9.37 7.38 -2.92
N GLN A 289 -8.79 7.54 -4.11
CA GLN A 289 -8.51 8.84 -4.73
C GLN A 289 -9.80 9.62 -5.01
N SER A 290 -10.86 8.93 -5.44
CA SER A 290 -12.17 9.57 -5.67
C SER A 290 -12.75 10.17 -4.39
N LEU A 291 -12.50 9.57 -3.23
CA LEU A 291 -12.93 10.06 -1.93
C LEU A 291 -12.03 11.17 -1.39
N MET A 292 -10.72 11.08 -1.67
CA MET A 292 -9.74 12.09 -1.24
C MET A 292 -9.87 13.41 -1.99
N SER A 293 -10.26 13.37 -3.26
CA SER A 293 -10.42 14.57 -4.10
C SER A 293 -11.35 15.57 -3.39
N ASP A 294 -10.84 16.78 -3.12
CA ASP A 294 -11.54 17.84 -2.42
C ASP A 294 -12.10 17.43 -1.04
N ASN A 295 -11.51 16.45 -0.40
CA ASN A 295 -11.99 15.87 0.86
C ASN A 295 -13.46 15.41 0.81
N LYS A 296 -13.94 14.92 -0.33
CA LYS A 296 -15.32 14.49 -0.56
C LYS A 296 -15.86 13.55 0.52
N TYR A 297 -15.01 12.66 1.04
CA TYR A 297 -15.41 11.75 2.10
C TYR A 297 -15.99 12.43 3.33
N ARG A 298 -15.60 13.71 3.62
CA ARG A 298 -16.11 14.50 4.76
C ARG A 298 -17.42 15.20 4.46
N TYR A 299 -17.64 15.57 3.20
CA TYR A 299 -18.83 16.38 2.82
C TYR A 299 -19.96 15.53 2.25
N GLU A 300 -19.65 14.43 1.61
CA GLU A 300 -20.61 13.56 0.92
C GLU A 300 -21.10 12.39 1.78
N PHE A 301 -20.31 12.02 2.81
CA PHE A 301 -20.59 10.86 3.65
C PHE A 301 -20.54 11.20 5.14
N ASN A 302 -21.34 10.46 5.91
CA ASN A 302 -21.23 10.44 7.35
C ASN A 302 -20.30 9.28 7.78
N PRO A 303 -19.57 9.42 8.89
CA PRO A 303 -18.72 8.35 9.40
C PRO A 303 -19.41 7.01 9.64
N THR A 304 -20.74 7.01 9.74
CA THR A 304 -21.60 5.86 10.01
C THR A 304 -22.33 5.31 8.78
N ASP A 305 -22.05 5.85 7.59
CA ASP A 305 -22.73 5.41 6.36
C ASP A 305 -22.34 3.99 5.94
N PHE A 306 -21.19 3.49 6.41
CA PHE A 306 -20.69 2.17 6.12
C PHE A 306 -20.31 1.41 7.39
N ASP A 307 -20.83 0.18 7.53
CA ASP A 307 -20.61 -0.67 8.68
C ASP A 307 -19.46 -1.66 8.47
N LEU A 308 -19.05 -1.88 7.23
CA LEU A 308 -17.88 -2.66 6.83
C LEU A 308 -17.11 -1.93 5.73
N LEU A 309 -15.82 -1.75 5.93
CA LEU A 309 -14.88 -1.24 4.93
C LEU A 309 -13.94 -2.36 4.51
N ILE A 310 -13.81 -2.56 3.22
CA ILE A 310 -12.83 -3.49 2.65
C ILE A 310 -11.90 -2.71 1.75
N SER A 311 -10.59 -2.80 1.98
CA SER A 311 -9.58 -2.19 1.13
C SER A 311 -8.80 -3.27 0.39
N ASP A 312 -8.94 -3.31 -0.92
CA ASP A 312 -8.07 -4.10 -1.78
C ASP A 312 -6.73 -3.38 -1.97
N GLU A 313 -5.66 -4.15 -2.08
CA GLU A 313 -4.27 -3.66 -2.04
C GLU A 313 -4.02 -2.67 -0.88
N SER A 314 -4.44 -3.07 0.31
CA SER A 314 -4.51 -2.24 1.51
C SER A 314 -3.19 -1.58 1.92
N HIS A 315 -2.05 -2.13 1.50
CA HIS A 315 -0.72 -1.52 1.70
C HIS A 315 -0.58 -0.14 1.04
N ARG A 316 -1.42 0.20 0.06
CA ARG A 316 -1.46 1.53 -0.59
C ARG A 316 -2.46 2.48 0.09
N SER A 317 -3.47 1.92 0.74
CA SER A 317 -4.56 2.69 1.36
C SER A 317 -4.25 3.19 2.76
N ILE A 318 -3.09 2.84 3.33
CA ILE A 318 -2.73 3.16 4.72
C ILE A 318 -1.75 4.33 4.85
N SER A 319 -1.22 4.86 3.74
CA SER A 319 -0.25 5.95 3.77
C SER A 319 -0.90 7.31 3.56
N GLY A 320 -0.38 8.32 4.24
CA GLY A 320 -0.76 9.72 4.05
C GLY A 320 -2.26 10.00 4.18
N ASN A 321 -2.80 10.79 3.26
CA ASN A 321 -4.20 11.19 3.25
C ASN A 321 -5.18 10.02 3.02
N ALA A 322 -4.75 8.94 2.39
CA ALA A 322 -5.57 7.75 2.17
C ALA A 322 -6.00 7.10 3.50
N ARG A 323 -5.12 7.09 4.49
CA ARG A 323 -5.44 6.63 5.84
C ARG A 323 -6.54 7.47 6.48
N ALA A 324 -6.54 8.78 6.28
CA ALA A 324 -7.57 9.66 6.84
C ALA A 324 -8.97 9.28 6.34
N VAL A 325 -9.11 8.90 5.07
CA VAL A 325 -10.36 8.36 4.52
C VAL A 325 -10.75 7.06 5.20
N PHE A 326 -9.79 6.14 5.33
CA PHE A 326 -10.04 4.84 5.92
C PHE A 326 -10.43 4.92 7.40
N GLU A 327 -9.77 5.80 8.16
CA GLU A 327 -10.07 6.02 9.58
C GLU A 327 -11.33 6.88 9.82
N TYR A 328 -11.76 7.65 8.83
CA TYR A 328 -12.97 8.47 8.94
C TYR A 328 -14.23 7.64 9.23
N PHE A 329 -14.34 6.48 8.61
CA PHE A 329 -15.49 5.60 8.78
C PHE A 329 -15.32 4.68 9.99
N HIS A 330 -16.39 4.45 10.73
CA HIS A 330 -16.37 3.73 12.01
C HIS A 330 -16.68 2.23 11.92
N GLY A 331 -16.97 1.70 10.72
CA GLY A 331 -17.28 0.29 10.50
C GLY A 331 -16.12 -0.67 10.77
N TYR A 332 -16.42 -1.97 10.72
CA TYR A 332 -15.39 -3.02 10.63
C TYR A 332 -14.45 -2.77 9.46
N LYS A 333 -13.19 -3.17 9.58
CA LYS A 333 -12.16 -2.90 8.58
C LYS A 333 -11.43 -4.16 8.16
N LEU A 334 -11.48 -4.50 6.88
CA LEU A 334 -10.73 -5.61 6.30
C LEU A 334 -9.73 -5.09 5.27
N GLY A 335 -8.46 -5.38 5.46
CA GLY A 335 -7.41 -5.19 4.47
C GLY A 335 -7.13 -6.47 3.71
N LEU A 336 -6.98 -6.35 2.39
CA LEU A 336 -6.53 -7.42 1.50
C LEU A 336 -5.25 -6.99 0.82
N THR A 337 -4.22 -7.79 0.89
CA THR A 337 -2.95 -7.48 0.22
C THR A 337 -2.13 -8.74 -0.02
N ALA A 338 -1.32 -8.73 -1.07
CA ALA A 338 -0.26 -9.73 -1.25
C ALA A 338 1.09 -9.24 -0.68
N THR A 339 1.20 -7.94 -0.35
CA THR A 339 2.45 -7.27 -0.02
C THR A 339 2.25 -6.29 1.13
N PRO A 340 1.97 -6.77 2.35
CA PRO A 340 1.86 -5.89 3.50
C PRO A 340 3.18 -5.17 3.74
N LYS A 341 3.12 -3.90 4.13
CA LYS A 341 4.28 -3.13 4.56
C LYS A 341 4.53 -3.39 6.04
N ASP A 342 5.69 -3.94 6.36
CA ASP A 342 6.11 -4.26 7.72
C ASP A 342 7.30 -3.36 8.09
N TYR A 343 7.01 -2.20 8.65
CA TYR A 343 8.05 -1.24 9.06
C TYR A 343 8.60 -1.49 10.47
N LEU A 344 8.05 -2.47 11.18
CA LEU A 344 8.42 -2.77 12.57
C LEU A 344 9.26 -4.04 12.72
N LYS A 345 9.32 -4.90 11.69
CA LYS A 345 9.93 -6.24 11.74
C LYS A 345 11.40 -6.28 12.16
N SER A 346 12.17 -5.24 11.83
CA SER A 346 13.61 -5.19 12.08
C SER A 346 14.03 -4.11 13.08
N VAL A 347 13.07 -3.51 13.77
CA VAL A 347 13.29 -2.33 14.62
C VAL A 347 13.22 -2.74 16.08
N ASP A 348 14.28 -2.46 16.81
CA ASP A 348 14.26 -2.49 18.28
C ASP A 348 13.47 -1.28 18.77
N LEU A 349 12.17 -1.51 19.02
CA LEU A 349 11.22 -0.46 19.40
C LEU A 349 11.63 0.25 20.71
N GLU A 350 12.30 -0.46 21.62
CA GLU A 350 12.76 0.16 22.87
C GLU A 350 13.88 1.17 22.59
N LYS A 351 14.86 0.82 21.76
CA LYS A 351 15.95 1.74 21.40
C LYS A 351 15.48 2.92 20.57
N VAL A 352 14.54 2.70 19.65
CA VAL A 352 13.96 3.80 18.85
C VAL A 352 13.07 4.69 19.72
N SER A 353 12.31 4.10 20.65
CA SER A 353 11.47 4.84 21.59
C SER A 353 12.26 5.72 22.56
N GLU A 354 13.47 5.29 22.94
CA GLU A 354 14.36 6.11 23.78
C GLU A 354 14.89 7.34 23.04
N ASN A 355 15.11 7.23 21.73
CA ASN A 355 15.70 8.29 20.92
C ASN A 355 14.66 9.19 20.22
N ASP A 356 13.61 8.62 19.65
CA ASP A 356 12.51 9.38 19.03
C ASP A 356 11.17 8.60 19.10
N PRO A 357 10.36 8.86 20.14
CA PRO A 357 9.05 8.20 20.27
C PRO A 357 8.13 8.36 19.06
N ARG A 358 8.36 9.35 18.21
CA ARG A 358 7.55 9.60 17.03
C ARG A 358 8.03 8.89 15.79
N GLU A 359 9.29 8.54 15.70
CA GLU A 359 9.73 7.65 14.64
C GLU A 359 9.02 6.30 14.79
N VAL A 360 8.83 5.83 16.03
CA VAL A 360 7.97 4.65 16.30
C VAL A 360 6.54 4.91 15.87
N GLU A 361 5.96 6.04 16.25
CA GLU A 361 4.58 6.40 15.86
C GLU A 361 4.44 6.53 14.34
N ARG A 362 5.38 7.18 13.66
CA ARG A 362 5.40 7.26 12.17
C ARG A 362 5.51 5.89 11.51
N ARG A 363 6.35 5.00 12.04
CA ARG A 363 6.48 3.62 11.53
C ARG A 363 5.20 2.83 11.78
N MET A 364 4.61 2.94 12.97
CA MET A 364 3.31 2.34 13.29
C MET A 364 2.20 2.86 12.36
N LEU A 365 2.21 4.16 12.06
CA LEU A 365 1.23 4.77 11.17
C LEU A 365 1.35 4.28 9.71
N ARG A 366 2.52 3.87 9.29
CA ARG A 366 2.80 3.36 7.93
C ARG A 366 2.77 1.84 7.84
N ASP A 367 2.73 1.16 8.97
CA ASP A 367 2.73 -0.28 9.04
C ASP A 367 1.35 -0.87 8.77
N THR A 368 1.29 -1.83 7.83
CA THR A 368 0.03 -2.46 7.44
C THR A 368 -0.54 -3.29 8.58
N TYR A 369 0.28 -4.06 9.28
CA TYR A 369 -0.17 -4.94 10.34
C TYR A 369 -0.76 -4.16 11.50
N THR A 370 -0.08 -3.11 11.94
CA THR A 370 -0.56 -2.22 13.00
C THR A 370 -1.87 -1.54 12.62
N THR A 371 -2.00 -1.07 11.37
CA THR A 371 -3.23 -0.42 10.90
C THR A 371 -4.45 -1.35 11.00
N PHE A 372 -4.25 -2.64 10.79
CA PHE A 372 -5.32 -3.65 10.89
C PHE A 372 -5.32 -4.41 12.23
N GLY A 373 -4.68 -3.88 13.25
CA GLY A 373 -4.68 -4.46 14.61
C GLY A 373 -4.02 -5.84 14.69
N CYS A 374 -3.04 -6.10 13.82
CA CYS A 374 -2.27 -7.34 13.75
C CYS A 374 -0.95 -7.17 14.49
N GLU A 375 -0.84 -7.68 15.68
CA GLU A 375 0.36 -7.57 16.52
C GLU A 375 1.48 -8.48 16.02
N GLY A 376 2.74 -8.01 16.11
CA GLY A 376 3.92 -8.80 15.81
C GLY A 376 4.04 -9.27 14.36
N GLY A 377 3.44 -8.54 13.39
CA GLY A 377 3.51 -8.90 11.98
C GLY A 377 2.70 -10.15 11.59
N ASN A 378 1.76 -10.58 12.46
CA ASN A 378 0.90 -11.72 12.20
C ASN A 378 -0.47 -11.27 11.66
N PRO A 379 -0.78 -11.48 10.36
CA PRO A 379 -2.07 -11.13 9.81
C PRO A 379 -3.19 -12.00 10.41
N THR A 380 -4.45 -11.57 10.25
CA THR A 380 -5.61 -12.40 10.60
C THR A 380 -5.59 -13.72 9.85
N PHE A 381 -5.15 -13.68 8.59
CA PHE A 381 -4.98 -14.88 7.76
C PHE A 381 -3.86 -14.67 6.75
N ARG A 382 -3.06 -15.72 6.51
CA ARG A 382 -1.97 -15.73 5.52
C ARG A 382 -2.13 -16.91 4.56
N TYR A 383 -1.98 -16.62 3.27
CA TYR A 383 -1.91 -17.63 2.21
C TYR A 383 -0.93 -17.20 1.13
N SER A 384 0.26 -17.77 1.16
CA SER A 384 1.37 -17.39 0.30
C SER A 384 1.26 -17.98 -1.12
N LEU A 385 2.12 -17.50 -2.03
CA LEU A 385 2.28 -18.08 -3.37
C LEU A 385 2.69 -19.56 -3.29
N ILE A 386 3.56 -19.90 -2.33
CA ILE A 386 4.03 -21.28 -2.12
C ILE A 386 2.89 -22.17 -1.65
N ASP A 387 2.05 -21.70 -0.72
CA ASP A 387 0.87 -22.44 -0.27
C ASP A 387 -0.08 -22.70 -1.44
N GLY A 388 -0.34 -21.66 -2.25
CA GLY A 388 -1.18 -21.79 -3.45
C GLY A 388 -0.63 -22.77 -4.50
N ALA A 389 0.69 -22.87 -4.60
CA ALA A 389 1.32 -23.84 -5.50
C ALA A 389 1.27 -25.25 -4.93
N LYS A 390 1.53 -25.44 -3.62
CA LYS A 390 1.39 -26.74 -2.94
C LYS A 390 -0.01 -27.30 -3.04
N ASP A 391 -1.00 -26.46 -2.83
CA ASP A 391 -2.43 -26.84 -2.97
C ASP A 391 -2.87 -26.99 -4.43
N GLY A 392 -1.98 -26.71 -5.37
CA GLY A 392 -2.25 -26.84 -6.80
C GLY A 392 -3.20 -25.80 -7.37
N PHE A 393 -3.36 -24.62 -6.74
CA PHE A 393 -4.19 -23.52 -7.25
C PHE A 393 -3.42 -22.47 -8.03
N LEU A 394 -2.12 -22.38 -7.81
CA LEU A 394 -1.23 -21.45 -8.48
C LEU A 394 -0.07 -22.20 -9.15
N ILE A 395 0.61 -21.52 -10.07
CA ILE A 395 1.79 -22.00 -10.76
C ILE A 395 2.98 -21.15 -10.35
N LEU A 396 4.09 -21.79 -10.00
CA LEU A 396 5.34 -21.09 -9.70
C LEU A 396 6.00 -20.60 -10.99
N PRO A 397 6.68 -19.46 -10.97
CA PRO A 397 7.50 -19.02 -12.07
C PRO A 397 8.69 -19.96 -12.25
N TYR A 398 9.06 -20.21 -13.49
CA TYR A 398 10.36 -20.72 -13.88
C TYR A 398 11.24 -19.50 -14.19
N VAL A 399 12.14 -19.17 -13.29
CA VAL A 399 12.87 -17.91 -13.34
C VAL A 399 14.17 -18.06 -14.08
N VAL A 400 14.37 -17.21 -15.07
CA VAL A 400 15.49 -17.24 -15.99
C VAL A 400 16.39 -16.04 -15.73
N ASP A 401 17.65 -16.30 -15.39
CA ASP A 401 18.68 -15.26 -15.35
C ASP A 401 19.02 -14.86 -16.79
N ALA A 402 18.55 -13.69 -17.19
CA ALA A 402 18.77 -13.13 -18.53
C ALA A 402 19.71 -11.91 -18.50
N ARG A 403 20.49 -11.74 -17.43
CA ARG A 403 21.44 -10.63 -17.31
C ARG A 403 22.51 -10.70 -18.39
N THR A 404 22.78 -9.58 -19.05
CA THR A 404 23.88 -9.45 -19.99
C THR A 404 25.15 -8.99 -19.28
N GLU A 405 26.33 -9.21 -19.88
CA GLU A 405 27.55 -8.56 -19.38
C GLU A 405 27.39 -7.05 -19.25
N ILE A 406 26.58 -6.44 -20.13
CA ILE A 406 26.25 -5.02 -20.09
C ILE A 406 25.44 -4.70 -18.85
N THR A 407 24.37 -5.44 -18.55
CA THR A 407 23.56 -5.20 -17.37
C THR A 407 24.34 -5.49 -16.10
N THR A 408 25.12 -6.56 -16.06
CA THR A 408 25.99 -6.91 -14.94
C THR A 408 27.04 -5.82 -14.72
N LYS A 409 27.73 -5.39 -15.78
CA LYS A 409 28.71 -4.29 -15.73
C LYS A 409 28.06 -2.98 -15.30
N LEU A 410 26.88 -2.67 -15.80
CA LEU A 410 26.10 -1.50 -15.43
C LEU A 410 25.67 -1.55 -13.97
N LEU A 411 25.18 -2.70 -13.51
CA LEU A 411 24.82 -2.94 -12.12
C LEU A 411 26.05 -2.84 -11.20
N SER A 412 27.19 -3.37 -11.61
CA SER A 412 28.40 -3.40 -10.83
C SER A 412 29.26 -2.14 -10.89
N GLU A 413 29.44 -1.49 -12.05
CA GLU A 413 30.35 -0.37 -12.22
C GLU A 413 29.71 1.01 -11.97
N LYS A 414 28.42 1.15 -12.18
CA LYS A 414 27.75 2.46 -12.13
C LYS A 414 26.76 2.58 -10.98
N GLY A 415 26.58 1.54 -10.18
CA GLY A 415 25.69 1.50 -9.04
C GLY A 415 24.33 2.08 -9.37
N TYR A 416 23.31 1.27 -9.39
CA TYR A 416 21.96 1.79 -9.42
C TYR A 416 21.63 2.34 -8.05
N ALA A 417 21.77 3.63 -7.86
CA ALA A 417 21.11 4.27 -6.75
C ALA A 417 19.62 4.27 -7.06
N VAL A 418 18.90 3.48 -6.33
CA VAL A 418 17.45 3.48 -6.39
C VAL A 418 17.01 4.53 -5.42
N ALA A 419 16.47 5.62 -5.95
CA ALA A 419 15.67 6.49 -5.13
C ALA A 419 14.45 5.67 -4.71
N ILE A 420 14.35 5.40 -3.41
CA ILE A 420 13.11 4.92 -2.82
C ILE A 420 12.08 5.97 -3.19
N ALA A 421 11.00 5.55 -3.84
CA ALA A 421 9.88 6.42 -4.13
C ALA A 421 9.40 7.02 -2.81
N THR A 422 9.77 8.25 -2.54
CA THR A 422 9.09 9.07 -1.56
C THR A 422 7.67 9.32 -2.06
N GLU A 423 6.71 9.49 -1.17
CA GLU A 423 5.29 9.67 -1.45
C GLU A 423 4.95 10.83 -2.42
N GLU A 424 5.93 11.58 -2.87
CA GLU A 424 5.86 12.64 -3.89
C GLU A 424 6.35 12.17 -5.28
N GLY A 425 6.14 10.94 -5.60
CA GLY A 425 6.43 10.03 -6.70
C GLY A 425 6.80 10.54 -8.09
N ASP A 426 6.45 11.70 -8.57
CA ASP A 426 6.55 12.01 -10.00
C ASP A 426 7.90 12.62 -10.45
N ALA A 427 8.59 13.34 -9.59
CA ALA A 427 9.82 14.04 -9.98
C ALA A 427 11.06 13.13 -10.05
N THR A 428 11.13 12.12 -9.19
CA THR A 428 12.27 11.22 -9.10
C THR A 428 12.21 10.12 -10.16
N GLU A 429 11.03 9.59 -10.47
CA GLU A 429 10.85 8.67 -11.61
C GLU A 429 11.23 9.31 -12.95
N VAL A 430 10.88 10.56 -13.18
CA VAL A 430 11.20 11.29 -14.41
C VAL A 430 12.71 11.52 -14.54
N PHE A 431 13.42 11.80 -13.47
CA PHE A 431 14.85 12.05 -13.51
C PHE A 431 15.67 10.77 -13.79
N ILE A 432 15.29 9.66 -13.13
CA ILE A 432 15.87 8.33 -13.36
C ILE A 432 15.58 7.87 -14.79
N SER A 433 14.33 7.99 -15.26
CA SER A 433 13.89 7.61 -16.58
C SER A 433 14.73 8.27 -17.69
N ARG A 434 14.93 9.59 -17.65
CA ARG A 434 15.69 10.31 -18.70
C ARG A 434 17.16 9.94 -18.79
N HIS A 435 17.83 9.69 -17.66
CA HIS A 435 19.25 9.29 -17.65
C HIS A 435 19.44 7.82 -18.00
N PHE A 436 18.50 6.98 -17.62
CA PHE A 436 18.45 5.58 -18.02
C PHE A 436 18.29 5.43 -19.53
N GLU A 437 17.36 6.16 -20.14
CA GLU A 437 17.07 6.06 -21.57
C GLU A 437 18.29 6.37 -22.46
N LYS A 438 19.08 7.39 -22.10
CA LYS A 438 20.21 7.80 -22.94
C LYS A 438 21.41 6.88 -22.88
N LYS A 439 21.67 6.20 -21.75
CA LYS A 439 22.90 5.43 -21.56
C LYS A 439 22.70 3.91 -21.52
N PHE A 440 21.58 3.44 -21.01
CA PHE A 440 21.40 2.03 -20.67
C PHE A 440 20.59 1.26 -21.70
N PHE A 441 19.67 1.93 -22.37
CA PHE A 441 18.83 1.30 -23.38
C PHE A 441 19.29 1.72 -24.77
N SER A 442 20.57 1.48 -25.05
CA SER A 442 21.05 1.57 -26.42
C SER A 442 20.28 0.58 -27.29
N GLU A 443 20.14 0.90 -28.55
CA GLU A 443 19.49 0.00 -29.50
C GLU A 443 20.14 -1.40 -29.48
N LYS A 444 21.47 -1.47 -29.34
CA LYS A 444 22.21 -2.74 -29.26
C LYS A 444 21.81 -3.58 -28.04
N THR A 445 21.67 -2.97 -26.88
CA THR A 445 21.23 -3.64 -25.65
C THR A 445 19.81 -4.16 -25.79
N ASN A 446 18.91 -3.31 -26.29
CA ASN A 446 17.51 -3.69 -26.50
C ASN A 446 17.37 -4.82 -27.52
N ARG A 447 18.16 -4.84 -28.58
CA ARG A 447 18.21 -5.93 -29.55
C ARG A 447 18.64 -7.24 -28.89
N VAL A 448 19.66 -7.23 -28.05
CA VAL A 448 20.09 -8.42 -27.28
C VAL A 448 18.98 -8.89 -26.34
N PHE A 449 18.30 -8.01 -25.65
CA PHE A 449 17.17 -8.38 -24.77
C PHE A 449 16.04 -9.03 -25.54
N CYS A 450 15.61 -8.42 -26.64
CA CYS A 450 14.54 -8.94 -27.49
C CYS A 450 14.90 -10.29 -28.11
N GLN A 451 16.13 -10.43 -28.64
CA GLN A 451 16.62 -11.68 -29.20
C GLN A 451 16.65 -12.79 -28.14
N THR A 452 17.24 -12.50 -26.98
CA THR A 452 17.31 -13.45 -25.85
C THR A 452 15.94 -13.95 -25.45
N PHE A 453 14.96 -13.05 -25.36
CA PHE A 453 13.59 -13.41 -25.07
C PHE A 453 13.00 -14.29 -26.16
N LEU A 454 13.08 -13.91 -27.42
CA LEU A 454 12.48 -14.65 -28.55
C LEU A 454 13.04 -16.06 -28.70
N ASP A 455 14.36 -16.23 -28.49
CA ASP A 455 15.04 -17.52 -28.58
C ASP A 455 14.64 -18.49 -27.45
N ASN A 456 14.29 -17.96 -26.29
CA ASN A 456 14.06 -18.74 -25.08
C ASN A 456 12.62 -18.71 -24.58
N ALA A 457 11.72 -18.00 -25.23
CA ALA A 457 10.33 -17.88 -24.80
C ALA A 457 9.59 -19.22 -24.81
N LEU A 458 8.74 -19.42 -23.80
CA LEU A 458 7.76 -20.49 -23.85
C LEU A 458 6.80 -20.25 -25.03
N ARG A 459 6.47 -21.32 -25.69
CA ARG A 459 5.59 -21.30 -26.85
C ARG A 459 4.20 -21.80 -26.48
N ASP A 460 3.23 -21.31 -27.20
CA ASP A 460 1.86 -21.78 -27.13
C ASP A 460 1.82 -23.27 -27.45
N PRO A 461 1.27 -24.13 -26.57
CA PRO A 461 1.35 -25.59 -26.73
C PRO A 461 0.53 -26.13 -27.93
N ILE A 462 -0.36 -25.31 -28.47
CA ILE A 462 -1.21 -25.71 -29.63
C ILE A 462 -0.64 -25.21 -30.93
N THR A 463 -0.28 -23.92 -31.01
CA THR A 463 0.18 -23.31 -32.29
C THR A 463 1.69 -23.27 -32.43
N ASN A 464 2.44 -23.56 -31.39
CA ASN A 464 3.90 -23.42 -31.30
C ASN A 464 4.41 -21.98 -31.58
N GLU A 465 3.51 -21.00 -31.54
CA GLU A 465 3.88 -19.59 -31.59
C GLU A 465 4.50 -19.13 -30.27
N ILE A 466 5.17 -17.96 -30.27
CA ILE A 466 5.59 -17.34 -29.02
C ILE A 466 4.36 -17.22 -28.10
N GLY A 467 4.45 -17.74 -26.91
CA GLY A 467 3.40 -17.67 -25.90
C GLY A 467 3.07 -16.23 -25.54
N LYS A 468 1.84 -15.97 -25.09
CA LYS A 468 1.45 -14.63 -24.62
C LYS A 468 2.46 -14.10 -23.63
N THR A 469 2.89 -12.87 -23.81
CA THR A 469 4.00 -12.25 -23.08
C THR A 469 3.67 -10.84 -22.65
N ILE A 470 4.07 -10.48 -21.43
CA ILE A 470 4.13 -9.08 -20.97
C ILE A 470 5.59 -8.70 -20.76
N VAL A 471 6.00 -7.58 -21.35
CA VAL A 471 7.32 -6.98 -21.19
C VAL A 471 7.18 -5.68 -20.40
N PHE A 472 7.93 -5.56 -19.32
CA PHE A 472 7.98 -4.37 -18.49
C PHE A 472 9.15 -3.49 -18.89
N ALA A 473 8.85 -2.29 -19.39
CA ALA A 473 9.81 -1.27 -19.85
C ALA A 473 9.95 -0.15 -18.80
N VAL A 474 11.07 0.58 -18.86
CA VAL A 474 11.36 1.71 -17.94
C VAL A 474 10.46 2.90 -18.23
N SER A 475 10.22 3.20 -19.50
CA SER A 475 9.54 4.41 -19.94
C SER A 475 8.73 4.17 -21.22
N GLN A 476 7.92 5.15 -21.58
CA GLN A 476 7.14 5.15 -22.82
C GLN A 476 8.02 5.01 -24.07
N ASN A 477 9.13 5.74 -24.10
CA ASN A 477 10.07 5.69 -25.22
C ASN A 477 10.80 4.35 -25.29
N HIS A 478 11.16 3.77 -24.14
CA HIS A 478 11.75 2.44 -24.09
C HIS A 478 10.75 1.40 -24.58
N ALA A 479 9.49 1.46 -24.13
CA ALA A 479 8.43 0.57 -24.58
C ALA A 479 8.26 0.62 -26.11
N ARG A 480 8.23 1.82 -26.71
CA ARG A 480 8.14 1.99 -28.17
C ARG A 480 9.31 1.34 -28.89
N LYS A 481 10.54 1.58 -28.45
CA LYS A 481 11.74 0.98 -29.05
C LYS A 481 11.72 -0.55 -28.99
N LEU A 482 11.30 -1.12 -27.85
CA LEU A 482 11.16 -2.57 -27.72
C LEU A 482 10.12 -3.13 -28.69
N VAL A 483 8.98 -2.42 -28.85
CA VAL A 483 7.93 -2.82 -29.81
C VAL A 483 8.46 -2.82 -31.24
N GLU A 484 9.18 -1.77 -31.64
CA GLU A 484 9.80 -1.68 -32.97
C GLU A 484 10.76 -2.85 -33.23
N ILE A 485 11.67 -3.13 -32.29
CA ILE A 485 12.64 -4.23 -32.42
C ILE A 485 11.94 -5.61 -32.43
N LEU A 486 10.97 -5.81 -31.55
CA LEU A 486 10.22 -7.08 -31.49
C LEU A 486 9.43 -7.35 -32.78
N ASN A 487 8.83 -6.32 -33.37
CA ASN A 487 8.13 -6.45 -34.64
C ASN A 487 9.11 -6.72 -35.81
N GLU A 488 10.26 -6.02 -35.86
CA GLU A 488 11.30 -6.27 -36.83
C GLU A 488 11.79 -7.74 -36.79
N TYR A 489 12.09 -8.26 -35.60
CA TYR A 489 12.48 -9.66 -35.44
C TYR A 489 11.36 -10.63 -35.77
N ALA A 490 10.12 -10.30 -35.40
CA ALA A 490 8.98 -11.14 -35.76
C ALA A 490 8.76 -11.20 -37.26
N ASP A 491 8.96 -10.13 -38.02
CA ASP A 491 8.87 -10.13 -39.49
C ASP A 491 9.99 -10.96 -40.14
N GLN A 492 11.20 -10.97 -39.51
CA GLN A 492 12.30 -11.84 -39.95
C GLN A 492 12.07 -13.32 -39.64
N LEU A 493 11.60 -13.65 -38.44
CA LEU A 493 11.38 -15.01 -37.96
C LEU A 493 10.10 -15.63 -38.49
N PHE A 494 9.08 -14.82 -38.74
CA PHE A 494 7.75 -15.23 -39.17
C PHE A 494 7.22 -14.36 -40.35
N PRO A 495 7.82 -14.41 -41.55
CA PRO A 495 7.47 -13.53 -42.64
C PRO A 495 5.97 -13.54 -42.94
N ASN A 496 5.38 -12.37 -43.13
CA ASN A 496 3.97 -12.14 -43.46
C ASN A 496 2.94 -12.66 -42.45
N LYS A 497 3.38 -13.02 -41.22
CA LYS A 497 2.48 -13.59 -40.22
C LYS A 497 1.77 -12.55 -39.39
N TYR A 498 2.51 -11.55 -38.91
CA TYR A 498 2.00 -10.58 -37.92
C TYR A 498 1.78 -9.18 -38.48
N ASN A 499 2.45 -8.79 -39.56
CA ASN A 499 2.36 -7.46 -40.18
C ASN A 499 2.52 -6.32 -39.15
N SER A 500 3.60 -6.37 -38.39
CA SER A 500 3.93 -5.42 -37.30
C SER A 500 2.94 -5.36 -36.13
N ASP A 501 2.10 -6.38 -35.97
CA ASP A 501 1.16 -6.51 -34.82
C ASP A 501 1.61 -7.60 -33.84
N PHE A 502 2.83 -8.13 -33.97
CA PHE A 502 3.36 -9.13 -33.05
C PHE A 502 3.51 -8.55 -31.63
N ALA A 503 4.05 -7.33 -31.50
CA ALA A 503 4.21 -6.61 -30.28
C ALA A 503 3.51 -5.25 -30.34
N VAL A 504 2.88 -4.84 -29.25
CA VAL A 504 2.22 -3.53 -29.13
C VAL A 504 2.56 -2.85 -27.79
N GLN A 505 2.57 -1.53 -27.81
CA GLN A 505 2.72 -0.72 -26.60
C GLN A 505 1.36 -0.56 -25.91
N VAL A 506 1.27 -0.96 -24.64
CA VAL A 506 0.08 -0.82 -23.80
C VAL A 506 0.43 0.01 -22.55
N THR A 507 0.23 1.31 -22.68
CA THR A 507 0.63 2.28 -21.65
C THR A 507 -0.42 3.37 -21.53
N SER A 508 -0.43 4.11 -20.42
CA SER A 508 -1.42 5.15 -20.13
C SER A 508 -1.50 6.31 -21.13
N GLN A 509 -0.47 6.48 -21.98
CA GLN A 509 -0.46 7.49 -23.04
C GLN A 509 -1.05 7.01 -24.37
N VAL A 510 -1.30 5.72 -24.49
CA VAL A 510 -1.92 5.15 -25.69
C VAL A 510 -3.44 5.25 -25.55
N GLY A 511 -4.09 5.82 -26.56
CA GLY A 511 -5.56 5.80 -26.63
C GLY A 511 -6.07 4.36 -26.59
N ASP A 512 -7.18 4.13 -25.89
CA ASP A 512 -7.82 2.81 -25.77
C ASP A 512 -6.97 1.70 -25.12
N ALA A 513 -5.88 2.06 -24.41
CA ALA A 513 -5.00 1.09 -23.75
C ALA A 513 -5.75 0.12 -22.83
N GLN A 514 -6.80 0.59 -22.18
CA GLN A 514 -7.67 -0.22 -21.35
C GLN A 514 -8.42 -1.29 -22.17
N GLN A 515 -8.95 -0.91 -23.32
CA GLN A 515 -9.59 -1.86 -24.25
C GLN A 515 -8.57 -2.85 -24.82
N MET A 516 -7.33 -2.40 -25.05
CA MET A 516 -6.25 -3.30 -25.51
C MET A 516 -5.94 -4.38 -24.49
N THR A 517 -5.92 -4.07 -23.18
CA THR A 517 -5.72 -5.08 -22.14
C THR A 517 -6.83 -6.13 -22.13
N ILE A 518 -8.08 -5.69 -22.27
CA ILE A 518 -9.25 -6.59 -22.37
C ILE A 518 -9.15 -7.48 -23.61
N ASN A 519 -8.83 -6.89 -24.75
CA ASN A 519 -8.70 -7.62 -26.00
C ASN A 519 -7.56 -8.64 -25.96
N PHE A 520 -6.44 -8.30 -25.30
CA PHE A 520 -5.33 -9.23 -25.12
C PHE A 520 -5.73 -10.43 -24.25
N THR A 521 -6.44 -10.18 -23.13
CA THR A 521 -6.98 -11.27 -22.31
C THR A 521 -7.93 -12.17 -23.10
N ASN A 522 -8.81 -11.57 -23.91
CA ASN A 522 -9.83 -12.28 -24.67
C ASN A 522 -9.32 -12.88 -26.00
N ASN A 523 -8.01 -12.94 -26.22
CA ASN A 523 -7.41 -13.46 -27.45
C ASN A 523 -7.91 -12.75 -28.74
N ASN A 524 -8.03 -11.40 -28.68
CA ASN A 524 -8.56 -10.60 -29.79
C ASN A 524 -7.81 -9.27 -30.02
N LEU A 525 -6.59 -9.13 -29.52
CA LEU A 525 -5.83 -7.88 -29.73
C LEU A 525 -5.25 -7.88 -31.15
N ASN A 526 -5.57 -6.83 -31.91
CA ASN A 526 -5.30 -6.68 -33.36
C ASN A 526 -5.89 -7.79 -34.20
N GLY A 527 -7.00 -8.38 -33.75
CA GLY A 527 -7.70 -9.48 -34.42
C GLY A 527 -7.33 -10.85 -33.85
N LYS A 528 -8.09 -11.83 -34.29
CA LYS A 528 -7.89 -13.24 -33.96
C LYS A 528 -7.11 -13.91 -35.07
N THR A 529 -6.28 -14.86 -34.70
CA THR A 529 -5.60 -15.73 -35.63
C THR A 529 -6.26 -17.10 -35.63
N ASN A 530 -6.42 -17.71 -36.78
CA ASN A 530 -6.91 -19.08 -36.97
C ASN A 530 -5.79 -19.97 -37.55
N TRP A 531 -4.60 -19.87 -36.95
CA TRP A 531 -3.45 -20.69 -37.37
C TRP A 531 -3.67 -22.20 -37.18
N GLN A 532 -4.52 -22.51 -36.22
CA GLN A 532 -5.04 -23.85 -35.96
C GLN A 532 -6.56 -23.81 -36.00
N GLU A 533 -7.17 -24.68 -36.77
CA GLU A 533 -8.64 -24.78 -36.84
C GLU A 533 -9.21 -25.11 -35.45
N GLY A 534 -10.21 -24.37 -35.02
CA GLY A 534 -10.85 -24.55 -33.73
C GLY A 534 -10.11 -23.90 -32.52
N TYR A 535 -8.96 -23.27 -32.75
CA TYR A 535 -8.21 -22.56 -31.75
C TYR A 535 -8.06 -21.06 -32.08
N LEU A 536 -8.58 -20.23 -31.23
CA LEU A 536 -8.52 -18.78 -31.38
C LEU A 536 -7.44 -18.19 -30.49
N SER A 537 -6.42 -17.58 -31.09
CA SER A 537 -5.39 -16.82 -30.38
C SER A 537 -5.35 -15.36 -30.86
N SER A 538 -4.79 -14.46 -30.08
CA SER A 538 -4.59 -13.06 -30.47
C SER A 538 -3.47 -12.95 -31.50
N LYS A 539 -3.63 -12.08 -32.50
CA LYS A 539 -2.55 -11.74 -33.42
C LYS A 539 -1.36 -11.11 -32.67
N THR A 540 -1.63 -10.24 -31.75
CA THR A 540 -0.61 -9.70 -30.85
C THR A 540 -0.21 -10.75 -29.81
N ARG A 541 1.08 -11.06 -29.74
CA ARG A 541 1.66 -12.02 -28.78
C ARG A 541 2.35 -11.33 -27.60
N VAL A 542 2.81 -10.09 -27.79
CA VAL A 542 3.60 -9.36 -26.80
C VAL A 542 2.98 -7.99 -26.49
N CYS A 543 2.65 -7.74 -25.23
CA CYS A 543 2.31 -6.42 -24.75
C CYS A 543 3.50 -5.81 -24.00
N VAL A 544 3.95 -4.64 -24.45
CA VAL A 544 5.02 -3.89 -23.77
C VAL A 544 4.40 -2.76 -22.96
N THR A 545 4.63 -2.78 -21.65
CA THR A 545 4.02 -1.83 -20.70
C THR A 545 5.07 -1.20 -19.79
N VAL A 546 4.74 -0.05 -19.19
CA VAL A 546 5.55 0.56 -18.14
C VAL A 546 5.01 0.17 -16.75
N GLY A 547 3.73 0.34 -16.51
CA GLY A 547 3.10 0.02 -15.23
C GLY A 547 1.63 -0.38 -15.31
N MET A 548 1.00 -0.22 -16.48
CA MET A 548 -0.44 -0.39 -16.61
C MET A 548 -0.94 -1.82 -16.36
N MET A 549 -0.14 -2.82 -16.73
CA MET A 549 -0.47 -4.24 -16.53
C MET A 549 0.14 -4.83 -15.24
N THR A 550 0.71 -4.00 -14.36
CA THR A 550 1.32 -4.45 -13.11
C THR A 550 0.26 -4.86 -12.09
N THR A 551 -0.82 -4.07 -11.94
CA THR A 551 -1.88 -4.29 -10.95
C THR A 551 -3.21 -4.57 -11.63
N GLY A 552 -4.05 -5.45 -11.04
CA GLY A 552 -5.43 -5.68 -11.46
C GLY A 552 -5.63 -6.39 -12.79
N TYR A 553 -4.57 -6.68 -13.54
CA TYR A 553 -4.67 -7.37 -14.83
C TYR A 553 -4.70 -8.89 -14.63
N ASP A 554 -5.62 -9.58 -15.28
CA ASP A 554 -5.78 -11.04 -15.20
C ASP A 554 -5.78 -11.67 -16.60
N CYS A 555 -4.73 -12.46 -16.87
CA CYS A 555 -4.54 -13.16 -18.15
C CYS A 555 -4.02 -14.57 -17.86
N PRO A 556 -4.91 -15.58 -17.70
CA PRO A 556 -4.52 -16.91 -17.27
C PRO A 556 -3.58 -17.63 -18.23
N ASP A 557 -3.71 -17.41 -19.54
CA ASP A 557 -2.91 -18.03 -20.60
C ASP A 557 -1.55 -17.34 -20.84
N LEU A 558 -1.15 -16.44 -19.95
CA LEU A 558 0.16 -15.77 -20.01
C LEU A 558 1.28 -16.79 -19.77
N LEU A 559 2.22 -16.91 -20.70
CA LEU A 559 3.33 -17.87 -20.64
C LEU A 559 4.68 -17.22 -20.32
N ASN A 560 4.87 -15.96 -20.66
CA ASN A 560 6.13 -15.27 -20.42
C ASN A 560 5.95 -13.91 -19.76
N LEU A 561 6.85 -13.57 -18.86
CA LEU A 561 7.02 -12.26 -18.26
C LEU A 561 8.46 -11.82 -18.42
N CYS A 562 8.69 -10.61 -18.91
CA CYS A 562 10.04 -10.08 -19.11
C CYS A 562 10.23 -8.80 -18.31
N MET A 563 11.11 -8.82 -17.33
CA MET A 563 11.51 -7.64 -16.56
C MET A 563 12.71 -6.97 -17.25
N MET A 564 12.44 -6.23 -18.35
CA MET A 564 13.46 -5.46 -19.09
C MET A 564 13.68 -4.09 -18.44
N ARG A 565 13.48 -4.00 -17.15
CA ARG A 565 13.76 -2.86 -16.30
C ARG A 565 14.14 -3.28 -14.89
N PRO A 566 14.90 -2.48 -14.15
CA PRO A 566 14.98 -2.67 -12.71
C PRO A 566 13.62 -2.38 -12.06
N ILE A 567 13.26 -3.16 -11.06
CA ILE A 567 12.06 -2.97 -10.26
C ILE A 567 12.50 -2.35 -8.93
N PHE A 568 11.79 -1.35 -8.45
CA PHE A 568 12.21 -0.58 -7.28
C PHE A 568 11.32 -0.80 -6.05
N SER A 569 10.13 -1.36 -6.27
CA SER A 569 9.15 -1.59 -5.24
C SER A 569 8.94 -3.08 -5.02
N PRO A 570 9.05 -3.60 -3.78
CA PRO A 570 8.71 -4.99 -3.46
C PRO A 570 7.28 -5.33 -3.88
N ALA A 571 6.35 -4.38 -3.74
CA ALA A 571 4.96 -4.56 -4.14
C ALA A 571 4.84 -4.76 -5.66
N ASP A 572 5.52 -3.94 -6.47
CA ASP A 572 5.51 -4.08 -7.92
C ASP A 572 6.14 -5.40 -8.36
N PHE A 573 7.25 -5.81 -7.73
CA PHE A 573 7.90 -7.08 -7.99
C PHE A 573 6.96 -8.28 -7.76
N VAL A 574 6.32 -8.34 -6.60
CA VAL A 574 5.36 -9.43 -6.27
C VAL A 574 4.16 -9.40 -7.19
N GLN A 575 3.66 -8.23 -7.54
CA GLN A 575 2.53 -8.08 -8.45
C GLN A 575 2.88 -8.50 -9.89
N ILE A 576 4.05 -8.12 -10.40
CA ILE A 576 4.56 -8.57 -11.70
C ILE A 576 4.69 -10.08 -11.72
N LYS A 577 5.40 -10.66 -10.73
CA LYS A 577 5.58 -12.11 -10.59
C LYS A 577 4.22 -12.83 -10.54
N GLY A 578 3.26 -12.23 -9.84
CA GLY A 578 1.91 -12.77 -9.71
C GLY A 578 1.07 -12.79 -11.00
N ARG A 579 1.46 -12.09 -12.09
CA ARG A 579 0.68 -12.09 -13.33
C ARG A 579 0.68 -13.45 -14.02
N GLY A 580 1.77 -14.20 -13.95
CA GLY A 580 1.92 -15.50 -14.60
C GLY A 580 1.38 -16.69 -13.81
N THR A 581 1.05 -16.51 -12.52
CA THR A 581 0.76 -17.62 -11.60
C THR A 581 -0.59 -18.33 -11.79
N ARG A 582 -1.44 -17.81 -12.67
CA ARG A 582 -2.75 -18.41 -12.98
C ARG A 582 -2.62 -19.74 -13.71
N LYS A 583 -3.43 -20.71 -13.29
CA LYS A 583 -3.67 -21.91 -14.09
C LYS A 583 -4.46 -21.59 -15.35
N ASN A 584 -4.16 -22.31 -16.40
CA ASN A 584 -4.91 -22.27 -17.66
C ASN A 584 -4.89 -23.62 -18.31
N THR A 585 -5.96 -23.97 -19.03
CA THR A 585 -6.00 -25.10 -19.92
C THR A 585 -6.18 -24.57 -21.33
N PHE A 586 -5.23 -24.85 -22.20
CA PHE A 586 -5.33 -24.54 -23.63
C PHE A 586 -6.17 -25.63 -24.28
N GLU A 587 -7.27 -25.26 -24.89
CA GLU A 587 -8.22 -26.22 -25.46
C GLU A 587 -8.53 -25.85 -26.90
N PHE A 588 -8.55 -26.85 -27.79
CA PHE A 588 -9.12 -26.67 -29.09
C PHE A 588 -9.89 -27.92 -29.56
N LYS A 589 -10.90 -27.69 -30.36
CA LYS A 589 -11.73 -28.71 -30.91
C LYS A 589 -11.27 -28.99 -32.34
N HIS A 590 -11.01 -30.25 -32.67
CA HIS A 590 -10.77 -30.67 -34.03
C HIS A 590 -11.64 -31.89 -34.36
N LYS A 591 -11.86 -32.13 -35.66
CA LYS A 591 -12.55 -33.33 -36.10
C LYS A 591 -11.50 -34.41 -36.39
N ASN A 592 -11.67 -35.58 -35.77
CA ASN A 592 -10.82 -36.73 -36.00
C ASN A 592 -11.10 -37.30 -37.45
N GLN A 593 -10.34 -38.30 -37.85
CA GLN A 593 -10.48 -38.93 -39.18
C GLN A 593 -11.87 -39.57 -39.40
N LEU A 594 -12.65 -39.79 -38.33
CA LEU A 594 -14.01 -40.33 -38.37
C LEU A 594 -15.08 -39.22 -38.37
N GLY A 595 -14.69 -37.97 -38.36
CA GLY A 595 -15.59 -36.81 -38.34
C GLY A 595 -16.16 -36.47 -36.97
N GLU A 596 -15.70 -37.13 -35.90
CA GLU A 596 -16.11 -36.86 -34.52
C GLU A 596 -15.32 -35.67 -33.93
N GLU A 597 -15.98 -34.83 -33.14
CA GLU A 597 -15.33 -33.74 -32.42
C GLU A 597 -14.47 -34.28 -31.28
N GLU A 598 -13.19 -34.04 -31.32
CA GLU A 598 -12.24 -34.36 -30.30
C GLU A 598 -11.69 -33.05 -29.66
N ILE A 599 -11.62 -33.01 -28.34
CA ILE A 599 -11.10 -31.86 -27.58
C ILE A 599 -9.67 -32.21 -27.16
N VAL A 600 -8.71 -31.47 -27.67
CA VAL A 600 -7.33 -31.53 -27.22
C VAL A 600 -7.12 -30.50 -26.14
N GLN A 601 -6.55 -30.90 -24.97
CA GLN A 601 -6.32 -30.06 -23.81
C GLN A 601 -4.86 -30.13 -23.39
N HIS A 602 -4.27 -28.98 -23.16
CA HIS A 602 -2.93 -28.84 -22.60
C HIS A 602 -2.98 -27.94 -21.36
N GLU A 603 -2.66 -28.47 -20.21
CA GLU A 603 -2.58 -27.67 -18.97
C GLU A 603 -1.31 -26.84 -18.95
N LYS A 604 -1.43 -25.58 -18.53
CA LYS A 604 -0.30 -24.71 -18.25
C LYS A 604 0.43 -25.22 -17.02
N GLN A 605 1.64 -25.73 -17.20
CA GLN A 605 2.46 -26.29 -16.11
C GLN A 605 3.41 -25.25 -15.49
N LYS A 606 3.88 -24.28 -16.26
CA LYS A 606 4.82 -23.24 -15.85
C LYS A 606 4.63 -21.97 -16.66
N PHE A 607 5.22 -20.89 -16.18
CA PHE A 607 5.48 -19.70 -16.99
C PHE A 607 6.93 -19.27 -16.78
N LYS A 608 7.55 -18.67 -17.79
CA LYS A 608 8.90 -18.14 -17.70
C LYS A 608 8.90 -16.69 -17.23
N LEU A 609 9.77 -16.38 -16.28
CA LEU A 609 10.05 -15.02 -15.80
C LEU A 609 11.50 -14.69 -16.18
N PHE A 610 11.69 -13.85 -17.19
CA PHE A 610 13.00 -13.38 -17.61
C PHE A 610 13.43 -12.18 -16.77
N ASP A 611 14.50 -12.35 -16.03
CA ASP A 611 15.07 -11.29 -15.19
C ASP A 611 16.37 -10.75 -15.79
N PHE A 612 16.28 -9.59 -16.42
CA PHE A 612 17.41 -8.92 -17.06
C PHE A 612 18.23 -8.05 -16.09
N PHE A 613 17.74 -7.80 -14.86
CA PHE A 613 18.29 -6.83 -13.92
C PHE A 613 18.50 -7.36 -12.50
N ALA A 614 18.55 -8.65 -12.31
CA ALA A 614 18.69 -9.29 -10.99
C ALA A 614 17.59 -8.90 -9.96
N ASN A 615 16.39 -8.57 -10.43
CA ASN A 615 15.29 -8.20 -9.56
C ASN A 615 14.93 -9.31 -8.57
N CYS A 616 14.96 -10.59 -9.02
CA CYS A 616 14.63 -11.71 -8.18
C CYS A 616 15.67 -11.93 -7.08
N GLU A 617 16.94 -11.82 -7.40
CA GLU A 617 18.05 -11.92 -6.44
C GLU A 617 18.03 -10.76 -5.44
N TYR A 618 17.56 -9.60 -5.88
CA TYR A 618 17.43 -8.43 -5.02
C TYR A 618 16.31 -8.55 -3.99
N PHE A 619 15.12 -9.01 -4.39
CA PHE A 619 13.94 -9.04 -3.51
C PHE A 619 13.81 -10.33 -2.69
N GLU A 620 14.52 -11.39 -3.02
CA GLU A 620 14.45 -12.70 -2.37
C GLU A 620 15.81 -13.05 -1.74
N GLU A 621 15.89 -13.17 -0.43
CA GLU A 621 17.14 -13.34 0.35
C GLU A 621 17.95 -14.59 -0.04
N LYS A 622 17.27 -15.67 -0.47
CA LYS A 622 17.86 -16.92 -0.92
C LYS A 622 17.24 -17.32 -2.23
N PHE A 623 17.74 -16.72 -3.31
CA PHE A 623 17.20 -16.96 -4.63
C PHE A 623 18.21 -17.67 -5.53
N ASP A 624 17.79 -18.82 -6.10
CA ASP A 624 18.49 -19.52 -7.16
C ASP A 624 17.67 -19.44 -8.44
N TYR A 625 18.32 -19.08 -9.54
CA TYR A 625 17.69 -19.10 -10.85
C TYR A 625 17.52 -20.53 -11.34
N ASP A 626 16.34 -20.84 -11.90
CA ASP A 626 16.07 -22.14 -12.49
C ASP A 626 16.88 -22.36 -13.79
N GLU A 627 17.21 -21.28 -14.47
CA GLU A 627 17.98 -21.30 -15.73
C GLU A 627 18.88 -20.06 -15.84
N LYS A 628 20.15 -20.26 -16.22
CA LYS A 628 21.08 -19.16 -16.54
C LYS A 628 21.40 -19.18 -18.03
N LEU A 629 21.01 -18.13 -18.75
CA LEU A 629 21.20 -18.02 -20.18
C LEU A 629 22.62 -17.54 -20.52
N LYS A 630 23.20 -18.13 -21.55
CA LYS A 630 24.41 -17.62 -22.17
C LYS A 630 23.99 -16.62 -23.25
N LEU A 631 24.34 -15.38 -23.04
CA LEU A 631 23.88 -14.29 -23.90
C LEU A 631 24.92 -13.90 -24.97
N PRO A 632 24.47 -13.42 -26.14
CA PRO A 632 25.36 -13.02 -27.22
C PRO A 632 26.13 -11.71 -26.89
N LYS A 633 27.44 -11.53 -27.25
CA LYS A 633 28.25 -10.30 -27.12
C LYS A 633 27.88 -9.32 -28.21
N PRO A 634 27.61 -8.06 -27.90
CA PRO A 634 27.55 -7.05 -28.93
C PRO A 634 28.90 -6.95 -29.64
N LYS A 635 28.98 -7.19 -30.95
CA LYS A 635 30.20 -7.01 -31.73
C LYS A 635 30.68 -5.55 -31.57
N SER A 636 31.86 -5.39 -31.04
CA SER A 636 32.62 -4.12 -31.11
C SER A 636 33.20 -4.03 -32.53
N GLY A 637 32.52 -3.32 -33.41
CA GLY A 637 32.97 -3.14 -34.78
C GLY A 637 32.28 -1.94 -35.43
N GLU A 638 33.10 -1.09 -35.97
CA GLU A 638 32.79 0.16 -36.66
C GLU A 638 31.71 0.00 -37.75
N GLY A 639 30.97 1.10 -37.90
CA GLY A 639 29.82 1.19 -38.78
C GLY A 639 30.05 0.82 -40.24
N LYS A 640 29.05 0.17 -40.75
CA LYS A 640 28.40 0.35 -42.06
C LYS A 640 27.30 -0.71 -42.17
N GLY A 641 26.10 -0.27 -42.56
CA GLY A 641 24.95 -1.13 -42.70
C GLY A 641 25.22 -2.41 -43.48
N SER A 642 24.95 -3.52 -42.87
CA SER A 642 24.83 -4.81 -43.50
C SER A 642 23.71 -5.54 -42.79
N THR A 643 22.64 -5.77 -43.56
CA THR A 643 21.61 -6.75 -43.30
C THR A 643 22.28 -8.13 -43.32
N GLY A 644 22.75 -8.57 -42.18
CA GLY A 644 23.36 -9.89 -42.06
C GLY A 644 23.10 -10.39 -40.64
N GLY A 645 22.57 -11.63 -40.54
CA GLY A 645 22.23 -12.29 -39.32
C GLY A 645 23.31 -12.13 -38.24
N VAL A 646 22.88 -11.86 -37.03
CA VAL A 646 23.76 -11.74 -35.87
C VAL A 646 24.34 -13.11 -35.60
N ASP A 647 25.64 -13.26 -35.87
CA ASP A 647 26.41 -14.44 -35.52
C ASP A 647 26.51 -14.48 -33.98
N ILE A 648 25.85 -15.45 -33.41
CA ILE A 648 25.70 -15.62 -31.97
C ILE A 648 26.93 -16.37 -31.46
N ASP A 649 28.02 -15.64 -31.13
CA ASP A 649 29.08 -16.23 -30.35
C ASP A 649 28.59 -16.53 -28.92
N LYS A 650 28.69 -17.77 -28.50
CA LYS A 650 28.24 -18.29 -27.20
C LYS A 650 29.01 -17.62 -26.07
N TYR A 651 28.29 -17.02 -25.14
CA TYR A 651 28.84 -16.38 -23.96
C TYR A 651 28.99 -17.30 -22.77
N THR A 652 30.00 -17.02 -21.98
CA THR A 652 30.16 -17.62 -20.65
C THR A 652 29.06 -17.10 -19.73
N SER A 653 28.43 -18.01 -19.02
CA SER A 653 27.50 -17.68 -17.95
C SER A 653 28.18 -16.75 -16.93
N TYR A 654 27.45 -15.74 -16.47
CA TYR A 654 27.87 -14.94 -15.33
C TYR A 654 28.01 -15.88 -14.11
N ILE A 655 29.20 -15.92 -13.54
CA ILE A 655 29.46 -16.50 -12.22
C ILE A 655 29.40 -15.34 -11.25
N PRO A 656 28.49 -15.32 -10.28
CA PRO A 656 28.47 -14.28 -9.26
C PRO A 656 29.84 -14.23 -8.59
N ASP A 657 30.39 -13.03 -8.44
CA ASP A 657 31.65 -12.84 -7.71
C ASP A 657 31.44 -13.40 -6.28
N PRO A 658 32.25 -14.36 -5.82
CA PRO A 658 32.12 -14.92 -4.47
C PRO A 658 32.17 -13.86 -3.36
N LEU A 659 32.80 -12.71 -3.61
CA LEU A 659 32.82 -11.58 -2.69
C LEU A 659 31.43 -10.92 -2.49
N TRP A 660 30.49 -11.14 -3.40
CA TRP A 660 29.12 -10.69 -3.29
C TRP A 660 28.35 -11.45 -2.21
N VAL A 661 28.63 -12.72 -2.05
CA VAL A 661 27.96 -13.62 -1.10
C VAL A 661 28.39 -13.34 0.34
N LEU A 662 29.60 -12.83 0.54
CA LEU A 662 30.19 -12.61 1.87
C LEU A 662 29.76 -11.28 2.54
N ASN A 663 29.16 -10.34 1.81
CA ASN A 663 28.71 -9.06 2.33
C ASN A 663 27.18 -8.98 2.55
N GLU A 664 26.51 -10.13 2.68
CA GLU A 664 25.09 -10.19 2.96
C GLU A 664 24.77 -9.88 4.43
N GLU A 665 24.83 -8.65 4.81
CA GLU A 665 24.00 -8.15 5.90
C GLU A 665 22.57 -7.89 5.39
N GLN A 666 21.60 -8.28 6.18
CA GLN A 666 20.18 -8.14 5.88
C GLN A 666 19.87 -6.71 5.39
N ILE A 667 19.40 -6.62 4.16
CA ILE A 667 18.98 -5.36 3.59
C ILE A 667 17.52 -5.19 3.96
N GLY A 668 17.23 -4.24 4.84
CA GLY A 668 15.90 -3.76 5.08
C GLY A 668 15.33 -3.05 3.83
N PHE A 669 14.08 -2.62 3.89
CA PHE A 669 13.36 -1.91 2.82
C PHE A 669 14.04 -0.65 2.25
N GLU A 670 15.21 -0.26 2.75
CA GLU A 670 15.83 1.06 2.55
C GLU A 670 17.07 1.07 1.63
N GLY A 671 17.47 0.00 0.97
CA GLY A 671 18.61 0.07 0.06
C GLY A 671 18.90 -1.20 -0.74
N MET A 672 19.27 -1.07 -2.00
CA MET A 672 19.75 -2.16 -2.84
C MET A 672 21.20 -2.52 -2.49
N LYS A 673 21.58 -3.80 -2.63
CA LYS A 673 23.00 -4.27 -2.61
C LYS A 673 23.91 -3.37 -3.45
N ILE A 674 23.40 -2.89 -4.55
CA ILE A 674 24.05 -2.02 -5.52
C ILE A 674 24.39 -0.63 -4.95
N ASP A 675 23.56 -0.08 -4.08
CA ASP A 675 23.81 1.24 -3.48
C ASP A 675 25.03 1.22 -2.55
N ARG A 676 25.24 0.14 -1.80
CA ARG A 676 26.43 -0.04 -0.97
C ARG A 676 27.71 -0.10 -1.82
N MET A 677 27.65 -0.82 -2.94
CA MET A 677 28.78 -0.87 -3.89
C MET A 677 29.06 0.49 -4.53
N LEU A 678 28.06 1.36 -4.70
CA LEU A 678 28.24 2.72 -5.21
C LEU A 678 29.10 3.56 -4.27
N PHE A 679 28.80 3.53 -2.96
CA PHE A 679 29.59 4.27 -1.98
C PHE A 679 31.02 3.73 -1.90
N HIS A 680 31.20 2.42 -1.86
CA HIS A 680 32.54 1.81 -1.84
C HIS A 680 33.38 2.14 -3.07
N LYS A 681 32.78 2.25 -4.25
CA LYS A 681 33.46 2.67 -5.48
C LYS A 681 33.83 4.14 -5.46
N PHE A 682 32.96 4.99 -4.95
CA PHE A 682 33.27 6.38 -4.71
C PHE A 682 34.44 6.51 -3.72
N GLU A 683 34.37 5.81 -2.60
CA GLU A 683 35.42 5.73 -1.60
C GLU A 683 36.78 5.32 -2.22
N LYS A 684 36.81 4.24 -3.00
CA LYS A 684 38.01 3.76 -3.70
C LYS A 684 38.53 4.78 -4.70
N ARG A 685 37.64 5.41 -5.46
CA ARG A 685 38.03 6.46 -6.44
C ARG A 685 38.64 7.69 -5.79
N ILE A 686 37.97 8.18 -4.73
CA ILE A 686 38.48 9.34 -3.97
C ILE A 686 39.80 9.00 -3.27
N GLY A 687 39.86 7.79 -2.66
CA GLY A 687 41.06 7.30 -1.99
C GLY A 687 42.26 7.05 -2.92
N MET A 688 42.07 6.97 -4.24
CA MET A 688 43.12 6.83 -5.24
C MET A 688 43.48 8.14 -5.95
N ASP A 689 42.69 9.20 -5.78
CA ASP A 689 42.90 10.47 -6.43
C ASP A 689 44.03 11.26 -5.76
N ASP A 690 45.15 11.44 -6.49
CA ASP A 690 46.35 12.11 -5.97
C ASP A 690 46.14 13.58 -5.69
N ILE A 691 45.23 14.24 -6.44
CA ILE A 691 44.89 15.64 -6.21
C ILE A 691 44.14 15.80 -4.90
N VAL A 692 43.18 14.90 -4.67
CA VAL A 692 42.40 14.89 -3.43
C VAL A 692 43.31 14.62 -2.24
N LYS A 693 44.15 13.57 -2.30
CA LYS A 693 45.11 13.22 -1.23
C LYS A 693 45.95 14.38 -0.80
N LYS A 694 46.64 14.99 -1.80
CA LYS A 694 47.55 16.10 -1.57
C LYS A 694 46.85 17.30 -0.93
N ASN A 695 45.65 17.65 -1.39
CA ASN A 695 44.90 18.78 -0.85
C ASN A 695 44.31 18.48 0.54
N VAL A 696 43.93 17.23 0.83
CA VAL A 696 43.51 16.80 2.19
C VAL A 696 44.67 16.90 3.18
N GLU A 697 45.88 16.44 2.81
CA GLU A 697 47.10 16.57 3.62
C GLU A 697 47.46 18.03 3.90
N LEU A 698 47.26 18.91 2.95
CA LEU A 698 47.51 20.36 3.07
C LEU A 698 46.37 21.11 3.77
N GLY A 699 45.25 20.46 4.10
CA GLY A 699 44.08 21.07 4.69
C GLY A 699 43.31 22.02 3.75
N ASN A 700 43.53 21.94 2.45
CA ASN A 700 42.92 22.83 1.47
C ASN A 700 41.57 22.28 0.99
N TRP A 701 40.59 22.39 1.85
CA TRP A 701 39.25 21.82 1.63
C TRP A 701 38.47 22.45 0.48
N GLU A 702 38.68 23.73 0.18
CA GLU A 702 38.00 24.37 -0.97
C GLU A 702 38.39 23.69 -2.28
N ASN A 703 39.66 23.42 -2.46
CA ASN A 703 40.17 22.76 -3.68
C ASN A 703 39.70 21.30 -3.73
N VAL A 704 39.62 20.58 -2.58
CA VAL A 704 39.09 19.22 -2.52
C VAL A 704 37.66 19.20 -2.98
N VAL A 705 36.80 20.04 -2.38
CA VAL A 705 35.37 20.11 -2.69
C VAL A 705 35.14 20.49 -4.16
N SER A 706 35.87 21.53 -4.66
CA SER A 706 35.75 21.99 -6.04
C SER A 706 36.17 20.91 -7.04
N HIS A 707 37.27 20.22 -6.79
CA HIS A 707 37.77 19.14 -7.66
C HIS A 707 36.75 17.99 -7.73
N ILE A 708 36.24 17.53 -6.59
CA ILE A 708 35.28 16.43 -6.54
C ILE A 708 33.96 16.84 -7.21
N GLN A 709 33.51 18.07 -6.98
CA GLN A 709 32.28 18.57 -7.59
C GLN A 709 32.43 18.58 -9.13
N HIS A 710 33.47 19.18 -9.69
CA HIS A 710 33.58 19.35 -11.12
C HIS A 710 34.06 18.11 -11.87
N GLU A 711 35.00 17.37 -11.34
CA GLU A 711 35.62 16.23 -12.04
C GLU A 711 34.90 14.91 -11.80
N ILE A 712 34.18 14.81 -10.69
CA ILE A 712 33.54 13.54 -10.28
C ILE A 712 32.03 13.65 -10.30
N LEU A 713 31.42 14.61 -9.59
CA LEU A 713 29.96 14.70 -9.44
C LEU A 713 29.27 15.33 -10.65
N ASP A 714 29.83 16.45 -11.20
CA ASP A 714 29.25 17.13 -12.36
C ASP A 714 29.60 16.42 -13.68
N ASN A 715 30.49 15.44 -13.65
CA ASN A 715 30.88 14.71 -14.85
C ASN A 715 29.76 13.71 -15.23
N PRO A 716 29.06 13.90 -16.36
CA PRO A 716 27.96 13.07 -16.80
C PRO A 716 28.32 11.57 -16.97
N GLY A 717 29.65 11.29 -17.08
CA GLY A 717 30.17 9.92 -17.17
C GLY A 717 30.22 9.19 -15.85
N ASN A 718 30.22 9.87 -14.73
CA ASN A 718 30.54 9.27 -13.43
C ASN A 718 29.37 8.93 -12.56
N TYR A 719 28.19 9.09 -12.84
CA TYR A 719 26.98 8.60 -12.14
C TYR A 719 26.91 8.85 -10.61
N PHE A 720 27.87 9.53 -10.02
CA PHE A 720 27.86 9.88 -8.60
C PHE A 720 27.07 11.17 -8.38
N THR A 721 26.15 11.16 -7.43
CA THR A 721 25.56 12.38 -6.87
C THR A 721 25.61 12.28 -5.35
N LEU A 722 25.62 13.40 -4.66
CA LEU A 722 25.63 13.42 -3.19
C LEU A 722 24.44 12.65 -2.61
N GLU A 723 23.28 12.76 -3.25
CA GLU A 723 22.06 12.08 -2.83
C GLU A 723 22.18 10.56 -2.94
N LYS A 724 22.69 10.06 -4.05
CA LYS A 724 22.93 8.65 -4.26
C LYS A 724 23.98 8.09 -3.31
N LEU A 725 25.04 8.85 -3.06
CA LEU A 725 26.09 8.46 -2.12
C LEU A 725 25.56 8.44 -0.68
N ARG A 726 24.71 9.39 -0.32
CA ARG A 726 24.01 9.43 0.97
C ARG A 726 23.17 8.17 1.19
N THR A 727 22.34 7.85 0.20
CA THR A 727 21.47 6.67 0.24
C THR A 727 22.30 5.38 0.31
N ALA A 728 23.32 5.28 -0.53
CA ALA A 728 24.23 4.12 -0.55
C ALA A 728 24.98 3.91 0.77
N ALA A 729 25.30 4.98 1.47
CA ALA A 729 25.93 4.94 2.79
C ALA A 729 24.91 4.83 3.96
N ASN A 730 23.62 4.69 3.64
CA ASN A 730 22.53 4.63 4.61
C ASN A 730 22.52 5.81 5.60
N ILE A 731 22.65 7.03 5.06
CA ILE A 731 22.68 8.24 5.86
C ILE A 731 21.31 8.93 5.80
N ASP A 732 20.71 9.16 6.95
CA ASP A 732 19.36 9.69 7.14
C ASP A 732 19.21 11.21 7.01
N ARG A 733 20.29 11.91 6.62
CA ARG A 733 20.37 13.37 6.48
C ARG A 733 21.18 13.81 5.27
N LYS A 734 21.14 15.08 4.93
CA LYS A 734 22.06 15.64 3.91
C LYS A 734 23.49 15.66 4.44
N VAL A 735 24.42 15.25 3.59
CA VAL A 735 25.87 15.26 3.85
C VAL A 735 26.58 16.13 2.83
N THR A 736 27.65 16.73 3.26
CA THR A 736 28.51 17.53 2.38
C THR A 736 29.58 16.66 1.75
N ILE A 737 30.15 17.13 0.62
CA ILE A 737 31.29 16.47 -0.01
C ILE A 737 32.48 16.39 0.98
N ARG A 738 32.65 17.40 1.80
CA ARG A 738 33.70 17.44 2.82
C ARG A 738 33.53 16.31 3.82
N GLU A 739 32.34 16.12 4.39
CA GLU A 739 32.08 15.02 5.31
C GLU A 739 32.32 13.64 4.68
N MET A 740 31.96 13.48 3.39
CA MET A 740 32.24 12.24 2.66
C MET A 740 33.73 11.96 2.59
N VAL A 741 34.54 12.98 2.26
CA VAL A 741 35.97 12.86 2.17
C VAL A 741 36.60 12.64 3.56
N GLU A 742 36.18 13.38 4.58
CA GLU A 742 36.65 13.20 5.96
C GLU A 742 36.42 11.77 6.45
N LYS A 743 35.30 11.15 6.05
CA LYS A 743 35.03 9.72 6.35
C LYS A 743 35.97 8.79 5.59
N ILE A 744 36.18 9.02 4.27
CA ILE A 744 37.03 8.20 3.40
C ILE A 744 38.47 8.20 3.89
N PHE A 745 38.99 9.36 4.32
CA PHE A 745 40.35 9.49 4.85
C PHE A 745 40.45 9.21 6.36
N GLY A 746 39.39 8.73 7.00
CA GLY A 746 39.38 8.33 8.40
C GLY A 746 39.49 9.48 9.40
N ILE A 747 39.27 10.72 8.97
CA ILE A 747 39.28 11.91 9.84
C ILE A 747 38.07 11.86 10.78
N ILE A 748 36.90 11.40 10.29
CA ILE A 748 35.75 11.09 11.10
C ILE A 748 35.54 9.56 11.14
N PRO A 749 35.22 8.98 12.31
CA PRO A 749 35.07 7.52 12.44
C PRO A 749 33.76 7.01 11.79
N LYS A 750 32.68 7.78 11.82
CA LYS A 750 31.37 7.46 11.23
C LYS A 750 30.63 8.74 10.87
N PHE A 751 29.65 8.63 10.00
CA PHE A 751 28.68 9.71 9.82
C PHE A 751 27.76 9.78 11.04
N LYS A 752 27.54 11.00 11.55
CA LYS A 752 26.54 11.20 12.59
C LYS A 752 25.16 11.06 11.98
N SER A 753 24.26 10.38 12.67
CA SER A 753 22.86 10.34 12.28
C SER A 753 22.19 11.70 12.46
N LYS A 754 21.04 11.87 11.82
CA LYS A 754 20.23 13.10 11.99
C LYS A 754 19.89 13.32 13.46
N ASP A 755 19.58 12.25 14.17
CA ASP A 755 19.23 12.31 15.59
C ASP A 755 20.43 12.66 16.49
N GLU A 756 21.63 12.09 16.24
CA GLU A 756 22.84 12.46 16.96
C GLU A 756 23.15 13.95 16.82
N MET A 757 22.96 14.52 15.62
CA MET A 757 23.15 15.94 15.39
C MET A 757 22.09 16.81 16.08
N LEU A 758 20.83 16.35 16.07
CA LEU A 758 19.74 17.05 16.78
C LEU A 758 19.95 17.05 18.30
N GLU A 759 20.47 15.95 18.86
CA GLU A 759 20.86 15.89 20.26
C GLU A 759 21.96 16.91 20.59
N GLU A 760 23.04 16.92 19.79
CA GLU A 760 24.13 17.88 19.99
C GLU A 760 23.66 19.34 19.90
N GLU A 761 22.79 19.65 18.96
CA GLU A 761 22.23 21.01 18.87
C GLU A 761 21.31 21.35 20.04
N PHE A 762 20.55 20.37 20.54
CA PHE A 762 19.74 20.57 21.74
C PHE A 762 20.62 20.79 22.98
N ASP A 763 21.69 20.02 23.15
CA ASP A 763 22.64 20.18 24.26
C ASP A 763 23.31 21.54 24.22
N LYS A 764 23.67 22.08 23.06
CA LYS A 764 24.16 23.45 22.90
C LYS A 764 23.10 24.47 23.33
N PHE A 765 21.85 24.26 22.89
CA PHE A 765 20.73 25.12 23.27
C PHE A 765 20.54 25.15 24.79
N ILE A 766 20.49 23.99 25.46
CA ILE A 766 20.35 23.88 26.92
C ILE A 766 21.52 24.48 27.65
N SER A 767 22.72 24.42 27.14
CA SER A 767 23.90 25.07 27.75
C SER A 767 23.79 26.60 27.76
N ILE A 768 23.11 27.19 26.79
CA ILE A 768 22.89 28.64 26.69
C ILE A 768 21.62 29.06 27.46
N TYR A 769 20.58 28.24 27.39
CA TYR A 769 19.28 28.47 28.00
C TYR A 769 18.91 27.33 28.95
N PRO A 770 19.54 27.21 30.11
CA PRO A 770 19.29 26.13 31.06
C PRO A 770 17.83 26.15 31.52
N PRO A 771 17.14 25.00 31.54
CA PRO A 771 15.75 24.90 31.95
C PRO A 771 15.64 25.05 33.47
N GLU A 772 14.57 25.68 33.93
CA GLU A 772 14.18 25.77 35.33
C GLU A 772 13.65 24.41 35.81
N GLU A 773 13.64 24.14 37.12
CA GLU A 773 13.33 22.83 37.73
C GLU A 773 11.93 22.30 37.40
N ASP A 774 10.99 23.15 37.02
CA ASP A 774 9.59 22.83 36.73
C ASP A 774 9.30 22.64 35.20
N VAL A 775 10.33 22.81 34.37
CA VAL A 775 10.15 22.72 32.92
C VAL A 775 10.14 21.27 32.43
N ASN A 776 9.13 20.90 31.63
CA ASN A 776 9.08 19.61 30.96
C ASN A 776 10.15 19.53 29.87
N ILE A 777 11.32 19.00 30.21
CA ILE A 777 12.48 18.87 29.30
C ILE A 777 12.15 18.02 28.08
N ARG A 778 11.30 17.00 28.24
CA ARG A 778 10.89 16.14 27.09
C ARG A 778 10.06 16.92 26.07
N ALA A 779 9.10 17.70 26.53
CA ALA A 779 8.30 18.56 25.66
C ALA A 779 9.16 19.65 25.00
N LEU A 780 10.10 20.21 25.74
CA LEU A 780 11.04 21.20 25.23
C LEU A 780 11.93 20.64 24.12
N LYS A 781 12.57 19.51 24.38
CA LYS A 781 13.43 18.80 23.40
C LYS A 781 12.68 18.43 22.16
N TYR A 782 11.48 17.97 22.36
CA TYR A 782 10.62 17.56 21.28
C TYR A 782 10.22 18.73 20.38
N PHE A 783 9.79 19.85 20.94
CA PHE A 783 9.48 21.05 20.17
C PHE A 783 10.71 21.58 19.44
N PHE A 784 11.88 21.57 20.08
CA PHE A 784 13.15 21.96 19.47
C PHE A 784 13.47 21.14 18.22
N LYS A 785 13.44 19.81 18.36
CA LYS A 785 13.67 18.89 17.24
C LYS A 785 12.62 19.03 16.11
N ALA A 786 11.35 19.12 16.49
CA ALA A 786 10.25 19.28 15.54
C ALA A 786 10.36 20.58 14.73
N TYR A 787 10.77 21.67 15.38
CA TYR A 787 10.97 22.96 14.73
C TYR A 787 12.15 22.93 13.72
N ILE A 788 13.23 22.18 14.01
CA ILE A 788 14.37 22.03 13.09
C ILE A 788 13.96 21.15 11.89
N VAL A 789 13.23 20.07 12.09
CA VAL A 789 13.02 19.05 11.07
C VAL A 789 11.87 19.38 10.13
N ASP A 790 10.80 19.98 10.65
CA ASP A 790 9.55 20.18 9.93
C ASP A 790 9.36 21.64 9.49
N GLN A 791 9.35 21.83 8.18
CA GLN A 791 9.17 23.16 7.58
C GLN A 791 7.77 23.72 7.82
N ASP A 792 6.76 22.87 7.86
CA ASP A 792 5.38 23.32 8.08
C ASP A 792 5.21 23.82 9.52
N ILE A 793 5.85 23.17 10.50
CA ILE A 793 5.84 23.65 11.87
C ILE A 793 6.50 25.03 11.95
N ARG A 794 7.64 25.24 11.32
CA ARG A 794 8.27 26.56 11.29
C ARG A 794 7.33 27.63 10.75
N ARG A 795 6.71 27.36 9.59
CA ARG A 795 5.77 28.28 8.96
C ARG A 795 4.57 28.57 9.85
N ILE A 796 3.99 27.55 10.47
CA ILE A 796 2.84 27.68 11.37
C ILE A 796 3.19 28.55 12.58
N ILE A 797 4.35 28.32 13.21
CA ILE A 797 4.78 29.05 14.39
C ILE A 797 5.14 30.50 14.04
N GLU A 798 5.85 30.74 12.95
CA GLU A 798 6.21 32.08 12.46
C GLU A 798 4.99 32.90 12.05
N ALA A 799 4.02 32.26 11.38
CA ALA A 799 2.74 32.89 11.02
C ALA A 799 1.76 33.03 12.19
N LYS A 800 2.07 32.43 13.35
CA LYS A 800 1.19 32.36 14.53
C LYS A 800 -0.18 31.70 14.21
N ASP A 801 -0.24 30.87 13.19
CA ASP A 801 -1.44 30.12 12.80
C ASP A 801 -1.57 28.83 13.60
N PHE A 802 -1.78 28.94 14.91
CA PHE A 802 -1.86 27.79 15.80
C PHE A 802 -3.04 26.85 15.54
N HIS A 803 -4.02 27.25 14.71
CA HIS A 803 -5.11 26.37 14.28
C HIS A 803 -4.58 25.24 13.40
N ALA A 804 -3.57 25.50 12.58
CA ALA A 804 -2.96 24.49 11.73
C ALA A 804 -2.22 23.40 12.53
N LEU A 805 -1.83 23.65 13.79
CA LEU A 805 -1.27 22.61 14.67
C LEU A 805 -2.30 21.53 15.08
N GLN A 806 -3.60 21.77 14.90
CA GLN A 806 -4.61 20.75 15.21
C GLN A 806 -4.60 19.59 14.22
N THR A 807 -4.15 19.85 13.00
CA THR A 807 -4.07 18.86 11.93
C THR A 807 -2.65 18.46 11.59
N ASN A 808 -1.65 19.09 12.20
CA ASN A 808 -0.25 18.78 11.93
C ASN A 808 0.13 17.42 12.54
N PRO A 809 0.65 16.47 11.76
CA PRO A 809 1.00 15.13 12.25
C PRO A 809 2.26 15.12 13.11
N THR A 810 3.06 16.19 13.06
CA THR A 810 4.34 16.27 13.75
C THR A 810 4.21 16.95 15.10
N LEU A 811 3.45 18.02 15.27
CA LEU A 811 3.30 18.77 16.52
C LEU A 811 1.83 19.12 16.76
N SER A 812 1.22 18.57 17.80
CA SER A 812 -0.14 18.94 18.18
C SER A 812 -0.14 20.22 19.03
N ILE A 813 -1.27 20.91 19.04
CA ILE A 813 -1.45 22.13 19.87
C ILE A 813 -1.32 21.83 21.36
N ALA A 814 -1.67 20.63 21.81
CA ALA A 814 -1.53 20.20 23.20
C ALA A 814 -0.05 20.12 23.57
N GLN A 815 0.76 19.49 22.75
CA GLN A 815 2.20 19.37 22.97
C GLN A 815 2.93 20.71 22.89
N TYR A 816 2.50 21.58 21.95
CA TYR A 816 3.03 22.93 21.92
C TYR A 816 2.72 23.72 23.23
N LYS A 817 1.56 23.48 23.82
CA LYS A 817 1.18 24.08 25.10
C LYS A 817 1.93 23.52 26.31
N GLU A 818 2.45 22.32 26.28
CA GLU A 818 3.30 21.74 27.30
C GLU A 818 4.68 22.41 27.37
N VAL A 819 5.14 23.03 26.30
CA VAL A 819 6.36 23.82 26.30
C VAL A 819 6.10 25.13 27.02
N ALA A 820 6.93 25.47 28.00
CA ALA A 820 6.81 26.73 28.73
C ALA A 820 6.89 27.94 27.78
N SER A 821 6.05 28.95 28.01
CA SER A 821 5.88 30.09 27.09
C SER A 821 7.17 30.80 26.69
N LYS A 822 8.11 30.92 27.63
CA LYS A 822 9.46 31.47 27.38
C LYS A 822 10.19 30.73 26.24
N TYR A 823 10.15 29.39 26.23
CA TYR A 823 10.89 28.60 25.26
C TYR A 823 10.17 28.50 23.90
N ARG A 824 8.88 28.78 23.85
CA ARG A 824 8.16 28.88 22.57
C ARG A 824 8.64 30.04 21.71
N GLU A 825 9.18 31.08 22.34
CA GLU A 825 9.74 32.24 21.65
C GLU A 825 11.25 32.12 21.45
N VAL A 826 11.95 31.58 22.43
CA VAL A 826 13.43 31.49 22.40
C VAL A 826 13.92 30.43 21.42
N ILE A 827 13.26 29.29 21.30
CA ILE A 827 13.65 28.21 20.38
C ILE A 827 13.65 28.66 18.92
N PRO A 828 12.58 29.28 18.37
CA PRO A 828 12.58 29.80 17.02
C PRO A 828 13.70 30.83 16.76
N MET A 829 13.95 31.71 17.73
CA MET A 829 15.04 32.71 17.61
C MET A 829 16.41 32.03 17.61
N TYR A 830 16.68 31.14 18.54
CA TYR A 830 17.93 30.41 18.63
C TYR A 830 18.20 29.61 17.34
N ILE A 831 17.21 28.87 16.85
CA ILE A 831 17.37 28.06 15.65
C ILE A 831 17.65 28.94 14.42
N LYS A 832 16.97 30.07 14.30
CA LYS A 832 17.20 30.99 13.20
C LYS A 832 18.61 31.58 13.22
N ASP A 833 19.15 31.89 14.39
CA ASP A 833 20.41 32.61 14.54
C ASP A 833 21.63 31.68 14.59
N TYR A 834 21.48 30.45 15.09
CA TYR A 834 22.60 29.56 15.41
C TYR A 834 22.58 28.21 14.72
N VAL A 835 21.43 27.73 14.21
CA VAL A 835 21.31 26.38 13.64
C VAL A 835 21.25 26.42 12.12
N LYS A 836 22.18 25.72 11.46
CA LYS A 836 22.11 25.50 10.01
C LYS A 836 21.08 24.41 9.74
N LEU A 837 19.97 24.77 9.10
CA LEU A 837 18.85 23.84 8.83
C LEU A 837 19.11 22.87 7.67
N GLU A 838 20.05 23.22 6.77
CA GLU A 838 20.33 22.44 5.56
C GLU A 838 20.68 20.96 5.80
N PRO A 839 21.49 20.58 6.80
CA PRO A 839 21.77 19.18 7.10
C PRO A 839 20.55 18.38 7.57
N PHE A 840 19.55 19.05 8.10
CA PHE A 840 18.32 18.42 8.65
C PHE A 840 17.16 18.39 7.66
N ALA A 841 17.28 19.07 6.52
CA ALA A 841 16.27 19.03 5.48
C ALA A 841 16.21 17.61 4.86
N ALA A 842 14.98 17.15 4.65
CA ALA A 842 14.72 15.82 4.10
C ALA A 842 15.21 15.69 2.64
#